data_e47e2fb8b5ab98f4e28f8b35cba73c76
#
_entry.id   e47e2fb8b5ab98f4e28f8b35cba73c76
#
_cell.length_a   1.000
_cell.length_b   1.000
_cell.length_c   1.000
_cell.angle_alpha   90.00
_cell.angle_beta   90.00
_cell.angle_gamma   90.00
#
_symmetry.space_group_name_H-M   'P 1'
#
loop_
_entity.id
_entity.type
_entity.pdbx_description
1 polymer ?
#
loop_
_entity_poly.entity_id
_entity_poly.type
_entity_poly.pdbx_seq_one_letter_code
_entity_poly.pdbx_strand_id
1 'polypeptide(L)'
;TLETRGNDGNFRFDGGSQRMSAARVSPTPSPVKMNDEKKVNAYALPSVDDERPKFLKDPFGWYAQLSYRRPRTMFATAWGFIFLLCAIGAPFFKQSDSGDYDWLLGRDSAIVQRSYSLKQVQERASQFTELAERTVPQTEQLFHLMYEARGSDNLLKPAMLKEMLEIEKVLFTDKRYAAYCVAEVADVNTCSADGYKSPLTLFYTISITRDGNNQTVYSADPISCQLSPQQQSQGLSCGGGANYVDTEAGIKARMALVLASASGPKAKLWFDAGFNEDGVSTDARYMQAFYFLGMPLDGYSNPADRNEEQRVPGNAMLLDASDALKLRFGMKETWSKSSFQTEAKVATADGEMKVYWWSLPGQENEWQTLSSKDLNFTVLSFLGVMVYVAYHTGSIIISATSMLMTVTSIFVAFFWFRVVFQVSFFQFINFLIIFVVLGIGADDVFVFMDAFHQSIDELRAKNKPATLPHRIKHTMRRALHAIFVTSFTTSAAFCATALSPLIPLRSFGLFSALVIFCVFGINAVVLPPLTVLYIRNLHGRGWIGSAKAIVQGMLPCTVFTLPVYEDPGLKLPDDEDKAMAASTDPADKYNVKHMRMTERFFYVRYFNFLNSPAKYVILAAFAGLFAGGVALWVSLEVPKEPEQWFPKTHMFQQYQDMGSDKIMMGGSGADTLDVSLVWGLSGLNTKGTDPWKPSDLGDVIYDAGFDPSTAAAQAHLMQSYESLKTAACGAKACSGGKLADPLVTIRNIVA
;
A
#
# COMPACT_ATOMS: atom_id res chain seq x y z
N THR A 1 -14.00 -21.88 39.69
CA THR A 1 -14.25 -21.65 41.13
C THR A 1 -13.99 -20.20 41.50
N LEU A 2 -15.05 -19.41 41.50
CA LEU A 2 -15.18 -18.28 42.40
C LEU A 2 -16.66 -17.86 42.43
N GLU A 3 -17.10 -17.71 43.62
CA GLU A 3 -18.49 -17.68 44.11
C GLU A 3 -19.29 -16.47 43.69
N THR A 4 -20.55 -16.73 43.45
CA THR A 4 -21.66 -15.80 43.40
C THR A 4 -21.93 -15.15 44.74
N ARG A 5 -22.12 -13.85 44.79
CA ARG A 5 -22.91 -13.18 45.80
C ARG A 5 -23.83 -12.15 45.14
N GLY A 6 -25.11 -12.44 45.17
CA GLY A 6 -26.17 -11.55 44.77
C GLY A 6 -26.36 -10.40 45.76
N ASN A 7 -26.87 -9.33 45.25
CA ASN A 7 -27.58 -8.36 46.10
C ASN A 7 -28.72 -7.74 45.28
N ASP A 8 -29.93 -8.10 45.67
CA ASP A 8 -31.19 -7.58 45.17
C ASP A 8 -31.36 -6.11 45.62
N GLY A 9 -31.58 -5.25 44.64
CA GLY A 9 -31.94 -3.86 44.89
C GLY A 9 -33.14 -3.48 44.04
N ASN A 10 -34.34 -3.69 44.61
CA ASN A 10 -35.61 -3.21 44.09
C ASN A 10 -35.63 -1.69 43.97
N PHE A 11 -35.79 -1.14 42.76
CA PHE A 11 -36.23 0.22 42.54
C PHE A 11 -37.74 0.21 42.19
N ARG A 12 -38.54 0.66 43.13
CA ARG A 12 -39.96 0.95 42.99
C ARG A 12 -40.13 2.31 42.31
N PHE A 13 -40.85 2.36 41.20
CA PHE A 13 -41.39 3.60 40.65
C PHE A 13 -42.67 3.97 41.38
N ASP A 14 -42.64 5.06 42.17
CA ASP A 14 -43.84 5.70 42.68
C ASP A 14 -44.38 6.72 41.68
N GLY A 15 -45.56 6.46 41.17
CA GLY A 15 -46.32 7.34 40.31
C GLY A 15 -47.03 8.41 41.15
N GLY A 16 -46.50 9.62 41.15
CA GLY A 16 -47.17 10.79 41.74
C GLY A 16 -47.88 11.65 40.70
N SER A 17 -49.18 11.51 40.54
CA SER A 17 -50.01 12.43 39.77
C SER A 17 -50.22 13.73 40.57
N GLN A 18 -49.59 14.81 40.18
CA GLN A 18 -49.92 16.14 40.67
C GLN A 18 -50.90 16.84 39.72
N ARG A 19 -52.14 17.08 40.24
CA ARG A 19 -53.11 17.94 39.61
C ARG A 19 -52.64 19.40 39.65
N MET A 20 -52.54 20.00 38.45
CA MET A 20 -52.34 21.44 38.32
C MET A 20 -53.61 22.20 38.80
N SER A 21 -53.48 22.95 39.86
CA SER A 21 -54.49 23.93 40.28
C SER A 21 -54.33 25.24 39.51
N ALA A 22 -55.41 25.76 38.96
CA ALA A 22 -55.46 26.99 38.20
C ALA A 22 -55.13 28.22 39.13
N ALA A 23 -53.99 28.87 38.78
CA ALA A 23 -53.64 30.15 39.39
C ALA A 23 -54.29 31.31 38.62
N ARG A 24 -54.97 32.19 39.37
CA ARG A 24 -55.67 33.40 38.91
C ARG A 24 -54.74 34.36 38.18
N VAL A 25 -55.21 34.84 37.02
CA VAL A 25 -54.66 35.95 36.28
C VAL A 25 -54.85 37.26 37.09
N SER A 26 -53.74 37.91 37.41
CA SER A 26 -53.73 39.28 37.90
C SER A 26 -53.56 40.27 36.73
N PRO A 27 -54.10 41.50 36.82
CA PRO A 27 -54.21 42.36 35.64
C PRO A 27 -52.88 42.97 35.22
N THR A 28 -52.70 43.08 33.88
CA THR A 28 -51.62 43.73 33.19
C THR A 28 -51.33 45.15 33.65
N PRO A 29 -50.09 45.53 33.96
CA PRO A 29 -49.74 46.92 34.13
C PRO A 29 -49.65 47.62 32.75
N SER A 30 -50.12 48.82 32.65
CA SER A 30 -50.15 49.72 31.51
C SER A 30 -48.75 49.93 30.91
N PRO A 31 -48.64 50.21 29.60
CA PRO A 31 -47.33 50.40 28.93
C PRO A 31 -46.69 51.72 29.42
N VAL A 32 -45.57 51.57 30.11
CA VAL A 32 -44.67 52.69 30.42
C VAL A 32 -44.02 53.13 29.08
N LYS A 33 -44.28 54.41 28.67
CA LYS A 33 -43.55 55.02 27.53
C LYS A 33 -42.07 55.09 27.87
N MET A 34 -41.29 54.18 27.36
CA MET A 34 -39.83 54.32 27.30
C MET A 34 -39.42 55.32 26.24
N ASN A 35 -38.67 56.33 26.65
CA ASN A 35 -38.07 57.33 25.73
C ASN A 35 -37.24 56.62 24.68
N ASP A 36 -37.45 56.98 23.42
CA ASP A 36 -36.79 56.37 22.27
C ASP A 36 -35.26 56.53 22.27
N GLU A 37 -34.70 57.51 22.99
CA GLU A 37 -33.25 57.66 23.16
C GLU A 37 -32.56 56.51 23.95
N LYS A 38 -33.25 55.79 24.84
CA LYS A 38 -32.67 54.66 25.53
C LYS A 38 -32.71 53.35 24.71
N LYS A 39 -33.55 53.25 23.69
CA LYS A 39 -33.63 52.10 22.82
C LYS A 39 -32.44 52.05 21.81
N VAL A 40 -31.92 53.19 21.40
CA VAL A 40 -30.79 53.28 20.50
C VAL A 40 -29.48 52.83 21.20
N ASN A 41 -29.36 53.05 22.52
CA ASN A 41 -28.19 52.64 23.29
C ASN A 41 -28.15 51.16 23.70
N ALA A 42 -29.28 50.43 23.60
CA ALA A 42 -29.27 48.98 23.90
C ALA A 42 -28.57 48.12 22.83
N TYR A 43 -28.35 48.69 21.66
CA TYR A 43 -27.57 48.07 20.57
C TYR A 43 -26.28 48.84 20.27
N ALA A 44 -25.87 49.77 21.13
CA ALA A 44 -24.55 50.36 21.06
C ALA A 44 -23.53 49.20 21.10
N LEU A 45 -22.69 49.13 20.11
CA LEU A 45 -21.51 48.23 20.11
C LEU A 45 -20.87 48.34 21.49
N PRO A 46 -20.69 47.25 22.25
CA PRO A 46 -19.92 47.30 23.47
C PRO A 46 -18.62 47.99 23.09
N SER A 47 -18.29 49.05 23.86
CA SER A 47 -17.08 49.84 23.65
C SER A 47 -15.90 48.87 23.50
N VAL A 48 -14.98 49.15 22.60
CA VAL A 48 -13.81 48.31 22.25
C VAL A 48 -12.97 47.90 23.45
N ASP A 49 -13.27 48.43 24.65
CA ASP A 49 -12.60 48.25 25.93
C ASP A 49 -13.27 47.24 26.88
N ASP A 50 -14.38 46.61 26.47
CA ASP A 50 -15.01 45.59 27.31
C ASP A 50 -14.10 44.35 27.37
N GLU A 51 -13.73 43.99 28.60
CA GLU A 51 -12.80 42.97 29.08
C GLU A 51 -12.26 41.97 28.03
N ARG A 52 -11.04 42.16 27.65
CA ARG A 52 -10.32 41.19 26.80
C ARG A 52 -10.46 39.82 27.44
N PRO A 53 -11.08 38.83 26.78
CA PRO A 53 -11.15 37.48 27.31
C PRO A 53 -9.75 36.97 27.57
N LYS A 54 -9.44 36.69 28.83
CA LYS A 54 -8.15 36.11 29.20
C LYS A 54 -8.06 34.69 28.61
N PHE A 55 -6.98 34.35 27.99
CA PHE A 55 -6.74 33.04 27.32
C PHE A 55 -7.14 31.86 28.23
N LEU A 56 -6.77 31.90 29.51
CA LEU A 56 -7.05 30.83 30.46
C LEU A 56 -8.53 30.68 30.83
N LYS A 57 -9.34 31.77 30.73
CA LYS A 57 -10.78 31.73 31.08
C LYS A 57 -11.68 31.38 29.90
N ASP A 58 -11.30 31.83 28.68
CA ASP A 58 -12.07 31.60 27.46
C ASP A 58 -11.14 31.55 26.24
N PRO A 59 -10.50 30.42 26.00
CA PRO A 59 -9.51 30.29 24.91
C PRO A 59 -10.17 30.51 23.53
N PHE A 60 -11.38 30.01 23.32
CA PHE A 60 -12.10 30.21 22.06
C PHE A 60 -12.49 31.67 21.82
N GLY A 61 -12.92 32.37 22.83
CA GLY A 61 -13.24 33.80 22.76
C GLY A 61 -11.98 34.64 22.48
N TRP A 62 -10.89 34.34 23.16
CA TRP A 62 -9.58 35.00 22.93
C TRP A 62 -9.11 34.80 21.50
N TYR A 63 -9.11 33.56 21.01
CA TYR A 63 -8.66 33.25 19.67
C TYR A 63 -9.58 33.84 18.59
N ALA A 64 -10.89 33.81 18.78
CA ALA A 64 -11.85 34.40 17.87
C ALA A 64 -11.65 35.93 17.76
N GLN A 65 -11.44 36.63 18.89
CA GLN A 65 -11.13 38.06 18.89
C GLN A 65 -9.78 38.38 18.22
N LEU A 66 -8.76 37.56 18.47
CA LEU A 66 -7.44 37.72 17.84
C LEU A 66 -7.53 37.52 16.30
N SER A 67 -8.23 36.47 15.89
CA SER A 67 -8.50 36.19 14.47
C SER A 67 -9.30 37.30 13.79
N TYR A 68 -10.23 37.95 14.52
CA TYR A 68 -10.98 39.07 14.00
C TYR A 68 -10.15 40.35 13.91
N ARG A 69 -9.36 40.70 14.95
CA ARG A 69 -8.55 41.94 15.00
C ARG A 69 -7.38 41.92 14.02
N ARG A 70 -6.69 40.78 13.89
CA ARG A 70 -5.46 40.62 13.07
C ARG A 70 -5.50 39.37 12.19
N PRO A 71 -6.50 39.23 11.30
CA PRO A 71 -6.68 37.99 10.55
C PRO A 71 -5.53 37.66 9.61
N ARG A 72 -4.91 38.70 8.97
CA ARG A 72 -3.76 38.49 8.07
C ARG A 72 -2.53 37.99 8.81
N THR A 73 -2.22 38.58 9.95
CA THR A 73 -1.05 38.17 10.77
C THR A 73 -1.25 36.75 11.30
N MET A 74 -2.45 36.43 11.81
CA MET A 74 -2.75 35.08 12.32
C MET A 74 -2.68 34.03 11.21
N PHE A 75 -3.22 34.33 10.04
CA PHE A 75 -3.15 33.44 8.90
C PHE A 75 -1.71 33.24 8.43
N ALA A 76 -0.93 34.33 8.29
CA ALA A 76 0.47 34.27 7.86
C ALA A 76 1.37 33.55 8.87
N THR A 77 1.19 33.79 10.19
CA THR A 77 1.98 33.08 11.22
C THR A 77 1.65 31.62 11.29
N ALA A 78 0.37 31.22 11.14
CA ALA A 78 -0.05 29.82 11.09
C ALA A 78 0.62 29.11 9.90
N TRP A 79 0.52 29.68 8.71
CA TRP A 79 1.15 29.09 7.52
C TRP A 79 2.68 29.12 7.60
N GLY A 80 3.29 30.19 8.13
CA GLY A 80 4.72 30.27 8.35
C GLY A 80 5.23 29.14 9.26
N PHE A 81 4.49 28.85 10.33
CA PHE A 81 4.81 27.73 11.23
C PHE A 81 4.64 26.38 10.56
N ILE A 82 3.55 26.17 9.80
CA ILE A 82 3.30 24.94 9.04
C ILE A 82 4.43 24.70 8.04
N PHE A 83 4.79 25.70 7.24
CA PHE A 83 5.87 25.59 6.26
C PHE A 83 7.24 25.37 6.92
N LEU A 84 7.49 25.95 8.09
CA LEU A 84 8.70 25.70 8.84
C LEU A 84 8.80 24.21 9.24
N LEU A 85 7.73 23.62 9.75
CA LEU A 85 7.71 22.19 10.10
C LEU A 85 7.90 21.31 8.86
N CYS A 86 7.25 21.66 7.75
CA CYS A 86 7.43 20.95 6.47
C CYS A 86 8.89 21.02 5.98
N ALA A 87 9.50 22.21 6.06
CA ALA A 87 10.90 22.41 5.64
C ALA A 87 11.89 21.63 6.49
N ILE A 88 11.66 21.51 7.79
CA ILE A 88 12.50 20.71 8.69
C ILE A 88 12.30 19.22 8.40
N GLY A 89 11.09 18.78 8.08
CA GLY A 89 10.79 17.37 7.79
C GLY A 89 11.27 16.89 6.40
N ALA A 90 11.32 17.79 5.41
CA ALA A 90 11.62 17.44 4.02
C ALA A 90 12.96 16.70 3.80
N PRO A 91 14.10 17.08 4.43
CA PRO A 91 15.38 16.38 4.25
C PRO A 91 15.35 14.92 4.71
N PHE A 92 14.43 14.57 5.59
CA PHE A 92 14.30 13.21 6.12
C PHE A 92 13.37 12.32 5.29
N PHE A 93 12.84 12.85 4.18
CA PHE A 93 11.97 12.08 3.31
C PHE A 93 12.81 11.09 2.49
N LYS A 94 12.92 9.87 3.04
CA LYS A 94 13.51 8.73 2.37
C LYS A 94 12.55 7.54 2.53
N GLN A 95 12.17 6.94 1.43
CA GLN A 95 11.46 5.68 1.44
C GLN A 95 12.44 4.58 1.86
N SER A 96 11.99 3.64 2.66
CA SER A 96 12.80 2.46 2.99
C SER A 96 12.90 1.58 1.76
N ASP A 97 14.08 1.03 1.52
CA ASP A 97 14.31 0.14 0.39
C ASP A 97 13.38 -1.08 0.53
N SER A 98 12.68 -1.41 -0.55
CA SER A 98 11.64 -2.46 -0.57
C SER A 98 12.24 -3.88 -0.66
N GLY A 99 13.51 -3.99 -0.98
CA GLY A 99 14.16 -5.22 -1.43
C GLY A 99 14.20 -6.39 -0.46
N ASP A 100 14.02 -6.16 0.84
CA ASP A 100 14.25 -7.23 1.80
C ASP A 100 13.02 -7.64 2.64
N TYR A 101 11.92 -6.83 2.74
CA TYR A 101 11.12 -6.98 3.96
C TYR A 101 9.65 -6.58 3.88
N ASP A 102 8.96 -6.83 2.80
CA ASP A 102 7.63 -6.26 2.58
C ASP A 102 6.58 -6.63 3.64
N TRP A 103 6.73 -7.77 4.31
CA TRP A 103 5.69 -8.26 5.23
C TRP A 103 6.27 -8.85 6.52
N LEU A 104 7.42 -8.35 6.97
CA LEU A 104 8.08 -8.92 8.12
C LEU A 104 7.32 -8.73 9.43
N LEU A 105 7.27 -9.83 10.14
CA LEU A 105 6.98 -9.87 11.56
C LEU A 105 7.98 -8.98 12.32
N GLY A 106 7.55 -8.39 13.43
CA GLY A 106 8.44 -7.58 14.26
C GLY A 106 9.69 -8.34 14.69
N ARG A 107 10.78 -7.59 14.91
CA ARG A 107 12.11 -8.11 15.31
C ARG A 107 12.07 -9.05 16.53
N ASP A 108 11.02 -8.97 17.36
CA ASP A 108 10.83 -9.82 18.53
C ASP A 108 10.33 -11.22 18.17
N SER A 109 9.97 -11.45 16.91
CA SER A 109 9.57 -12.76 16.43
C SER A 109 10.76 -13.73 16.37
N ALA A 110 10.62 -14.89 16.98
CA ALA A 110 11.67 -15.92 16.95
C ALA A 110 12.02 -16.38 15.53
N ILE A 111 11.07 -16.34 14.60
CA ILE A 111 11.30 -16.71 13.20
C ILE A 111 12.22 -15.67 12.53
N VAL A 112 11.94 -14.38 12.72
CA VAL A 112 12.76 -13.30 12.16
C VAL A 112 14.17 -13.34 12.70
N GLN A 113 14.34 -13.51 14.02
CA GLN A 113 15.65 -13.61 14.64
C GLN A 113 16.46 -14.82 14.14
N ARG A 114 15.80 -15.96 13.97
CA ARG A 114 16.46 -17.17 13.44
C ARG A 114 16.84 -17.03 11.97
N SER A 115 15.95 -16.50 11.14
CA SER A 115 16.22 -16.24 9.71
C SER A 115 17.37 -15.27 9.53
N TYR A 116 17.38 -14.17 10.30
CA TYR A 116 18.46 -13.20 10.29
C TYR A 116 19.79 -13.80 10.76
N SER A 117 19.77 -14.57 11.85
CA SER A 117 20.97 -15.24 12.34
C SER A 117 21.55 -16.20 11.31
N LEU A 118 20.69 -16.95 10.60
CA LEU A 118 21.10 -17.83 9.52
C LEU A 118 21.76 -17.02 8.38
N LYS A 119 21.13 -15.92 7.95
CA LYS A 119 21.68 -15.04 6.90
C LYS A 119 23.07 -14.50 7.29
N GLN A 120 23.22 -13.97 8.51
CA GLN A 120 24.50 -13.46 9.00
C GLN A 120 25.58 -14.56 9.06
N VAL A 121 25.23 -15.74 9.54
CA VAL A 121 26.18 -16.86 9.58
C VAL A 121 26.60 -17.27 8.18
N GLN A 122 25.66 -17.31 7.22
CA GLN A 122 25.97 -17.60 5.82
C GLN A 122 26.86 -16.53 5.19
N GLU A 123 26.58 -15.24 5.43
CA GLU A 123 27.39 -14.12 4.97
C GLU A 123 28.81 -14.17 5.56
N ARG A 124 28.92 -14.48 6.85
CA ARG A 124 30.22 -14.60 7.50
C ARG A 124 31.00 -15.82 7.02
N ALA A 125 30.34 -16.96 6.82
CA ALA A 125 30.97 -18.14 6.25
C ALA A 125 31.48 -17.89 4.80
N SER A 126 30.74 -17.14 4.02
CA SER A 126 31.14 -16.79 2.66
C SER A 126 32.39 -15.89 2.63
N GLN A 127 32.65 -15.09 3.66
CA GLN A 127 33.84 -14.24 3.75
C GLN A 127 35.16 -15.04 3.82
N PHE A 128 35.10 -16.29 4.29
CA PHE A 128 36.29 -17.17 4.36
C PHE A 128 36.49 -18.05 3.12
N THR A 129 35.60 -17.96 2.15
CA THR A 129 35.65 -18.75 0.95
C THR A 129 35.87 -17.83 -0.25
N GLU A 130 37.06 -17.85 -0.80
CA GLU A 130 37.33 -17.25 -2.12
C GLU A 130 36.64 -18.13 -3.17
N LEU A 131 35.73 -17.58 -3.91
CA LEU A 131 35.03 -18.25 -4.98
C LEU A 131 35.49 -17.71 -6.33
N ALA A 132 35.57 -18.58 -7.31
CA ALA A 132 35.83 -18.15 -8.68
C ALA A 132 34.70 -17.24 -9.17
N GLU A 133 35.07 -16.32 -10.08
CA GLU A 133 34.15 -15.33 -10.65
C GLU A 133 32.88 -15.98 -11.21
N ARG A 134 31.72 -15.50 -10.81
CA ARG A 134 30.40 -15.89 -11.34
C ARG A 134 30.04 -17.37 -11.25
N THR A 135 30.63 -18.13 -10.35
CA THR A 135 30.39 -19.59 -10.26
C THR A 135 29.14 -19.96 -9.46
N VAL A 136 28.56 -19.02 -8.71
CA VAL A 136 27.38 -19.28 -7.88
C VAL A 136 26.14 -18.65 -8.51
N PRO A 137 25.17 -19.47 -8.97
CA PRO A 137 23.92 -18.95 -9.51
C PRO A 137 23.09 -18.24 -8.41
N GLN A 138 22.55 -17.06 -8.73
CA GLN A 138 21.75 -16.26 -7.81
C GLN A 138 20.26 -16.47 -8.06
N THR A 139 19.55 -17.00 -7.10
CA THR A 139 18.10 -17.26 -7.20
C THR A 139 17.27 -15.97 -7.23
N GLU A 140 17.77 -14.89 -6.62
CA GLU A 140 17.13 -13.58 -6.62
C GLU A 140 17.36 -12.82 -7.94
N GLN A 141 18.35 -13.21 -8.71
CA GLN A 141 18.67 -12.68 -10.05
C GLN A 141 18.33 -13.72 -11.12
N LEU A 142 17.11 -14.17 -11.10
CA LEU A 142 16.54 -15.13 -12.03
C LEU A 142 15.66 -14.40 -13.06
N PHE A 143 15.83 -14.74 -14.33
CA PHE A 143 14.88 -14.47 -15.39
C PHE A 143 14.18 -15.77 -15.79
N HIS A 144 12.88 -15.82 -15.59
CA HIS A 144 12.09 -17.00 -15.89
C HIS A 144 11.16 -16.73 -17.07
N LEU A 145 11.21 -17.60 -18.07
CA LEU A 145 10.30 -17.60 -19.23
C LEU A 145 9.37 -18.79 -19.15
N MET A 146 8.10 -18.55 -19.46
CA MET A 146 7.11 -19.61 -19.62
C MET A 146 6.36 -19.46 -20.93
N TYR A 147 6.07 -20.57 -21.56
CA TYR A 147 5.39 -20.67 -22.85
C TYR A 147 4.11 -21.50 -22.70
N GLU A 148 3.03 -21.03 -23.32
CA GLU A 148 1.73 -21.71 -23.37
C GLU A 148 1.31 -21.89 -24.83
N ALA A 149 1.00 -23.12 -25.23
CA ALA A 149 0.39 -23.39 -26.55
C ALA A 149 -1.07 -22.94 -26.56
N ARG A 150 -1.46 -22.18 -27.58
CA ARG A 150 -2.83 -21.77 -27.86
C ARG A 150 -3.29 -22.28 -29.21
N GLY A 151 -4.48 -22.90 -29.25
CA GLY A 151 -5.02 -23.47 -30.49
C GLY A 151 -4.41 -24.81 -30.92
N SER A 152 -3.29 -25.22 -30.33
CA SER A 152 -2.73 -26.58 -30.34
C SER A 152 -2.25 -26.90 -28.94
N ASP A 153 -2.38 -28.13 -28.49
CA ASP A 153 -1.97 -28.52 -27.15
C ASP A 153 -0.48 -28.94 -27.07
N ASN A 154 0.31 -28.59 -28.09
CA ASN A 154 1.70 -29.01 -28.17
C ASN A 154 2.65 -27.90 -28.64
N LEU A 155 3.62 -27.57 -27.80
CA LEU A 155 4.73 -26.64 -28.10
C LEU A 155 5.91 -27.33 -28.80
N LEU A 156 6.01 -28.65 -28.73
CA LEU A 156 7.10 -29.44 -29.31
C LEU A 156 6.88 -29.62 -30.82
N LYS A 157 6.87 -28.50 -31.55
CA LYS A 157 6.74 -28.42 -33.00
C LYS A 157 7.87 -27.54 -33.59
N PRO A 158 8.29 -27.78 -34.85
CA PRO A 158 9.41 -27.08 -35.45
C PRO A 158 9.34 -25.56 -35.41
N ALA A 159 8.20 -24.96 -35.83
CA ALA A 159 8.05 -23.52 -35.88
C ALA A 159 7.96 -22.91 -34.46
N MET A 160 7.39 -23.64 -33.48
CA MET A 160 7.32 -23.22 -32.10
C MET A 160 8.70 -23.17 -31.45
N LEU A 161 9.50 -24.23 -31.57
CA LEU A 161 10.87 -24.29 -31.02
C LEU A 161 11.78 -23.25 -31.64
N LYS A 162 11.63 -22.96 -32.92
CA LYS A 162 12.39 -21.92 -33.61
C LYS A 162 12.02 -20.53 -33.08
N GLU A 163 10.74 -20.26 -32.88
CA GLU A 163 10.28 -18.98 -32.33
C GLU A 163 10.70 -18.80 -30.86
N MET A 164 10.67 -19.87 -30.06
CA MET A 164 11.21 -19.84 -28.69
C MET A 164 12.69 -19.46 -28.70
N LEU A 165 13.47 -20.03 -29.59
CA LEU A 165 14.90 -19.71 -29.74
C LEU A 165 15.10 -18.21 -30.04
N GLU A 166 14.30 -17.64 -30.93
CA GLU A 166 14.35 -16.21 -31.25
C GLU A 166 13.88 -15.31 -30.07
N ILE A 167 13.02 -15.82 -29.22
CA ILE A 167 12.60 -15.11 -27.97
C ILE A 167 13.73 -15.16 -26.94
N GLU A 168 14.29 -16.34 -26.67
CA GLU A 168 15.38 -16.50 -25.71
C GLU A 168 16.66 -15.77 -26.16
N LYS A 169 16.90 -15.68 -27.47
CA LYS A 169 17.98 -14.90 -28.03
C LYS A 169 17.98 -13.44 -27.66
N VAL A 170 16.81 -12.85 -27.36
CA VAL A 170 16.71 -11.45 -26.86
C VAL A 170 17.54 -11.26 -25.61
N LEU A 171 17.53 -12.23 -24.68
CA LEU A 171 18.34 -12.19 -23.46
C LEU A 171 19.82 -12.18 -23.76
N PHE A 172 20.25 -13.00 -24.75
CA PHE A 172 21.66 -13.21 -25.10
C PHE A 172 22.21 -12.15 -26.04
N THR A 173 21.35 -11.38 -26.71
CA THR A 173 21.78 -10.25 -27.57
C THR A 173 22.17 -9.00 -26.76
N ASP A 174 21.85 -8.94 -25.47
CA ASP A 174 22.45 -7.93 -24.60
C ASP A 174 23.97 -8.19 -24.51
N LYS A 175 24.74 -7.20 -24.90
CA LYS A 175 26.20 -7.28 -24.92
C LYS A 175 26.84 -7.57 -23.56
N ARG A 176 26.08 -7.34 -22.50
CA ARG A 176 26.50 -7.49 -21.09
C ARG A 176 26.22 -8.89 -20.53
N TYR A 177 25.36 -9.70 -21.18
CA TYR A 177 24.88 -10.95 -20.58
C TYR A 177 26.06 -11.87 -20.17
N ALA A 178 27.06 -12.03 -21.02
CA ALA A 178 28.23 -12.86 -20.74
C ALA A 178 29.11 -12.35 -19.58
N ALA A 179 28.92 -11.08 -19.18
CA ALA A 179 29.59 -10.52 -18.01
C ALA A 179 28.87 -10.85 -16.68
N TYR A 180 27.63 -11.33 -16.75
CA TYR A 180 26.79 -11.62 -15.56
C TYR A 180 26.29 -13.06 -15.51
N CYS A 181 26.34 -13.83 -16.57
CA CYS A 181 25.95 -15.24 -16.58
C CYS A 181 26.74 -16.06 -15.56
N VAL A 182 26.20 -17.17 -15.10
CA VAL A 182 26.99 -18.17 -14.34
C VAL A 182 28.16 -18.68 -15.21
N ALA A 183 29.38 -18.54 -14.74
CA ALA A 183 30.58 -18.95 -15.49
C ALA A 183 30.91 -20.42 -15.27
N GLU A 184 31.60 -21.03 -16.24
CA GLU A 184 32.25 -22.32 -16.05
C GLU A 184 33.47 -22.17 -15.14
N VAL A 185 33.68 -23.12 -14.24
CA VAL A 185 34.84 -23.11 -13.32
C VAL A 185 36.14 -23.21 -14.08
N ALA A 186 36.16 -23.87 -15.24
CA ALA A 186 37.36 -24.05 -16.07
C ALA A 186 37.66 -22.86 -16.97
N ASP A 187 36.62 -22.07 -17.34
CA ASP A 187 36.76 -20.91 -18.24
C ASP A 187 35.71 -19.85 -17.91
N VAL A 188 36.15 -18.80 -17.22
CA VAL A 188 35.29 -17.69 -16.81
C VAL A 188 34.68 -16.88 -17.96
N ASN A 189 35.18 -17.06 -19.19
CA ASN A 189 34.62 -16.42 -20.37
C ASN A 189 33.46 -17.21 -20.99
N THR A 190 33.23 -18.43 -20.54
CA THR A 190 32.15 -19.30 -21.04
C THR A 190 31.03 -19.36 -19.98
N CYS A 191 29.78 -19.13 -20.41
CA CYS A 191 28.62 -19.28 -19.54
C CYS A 191 28.30 -20.77 -19.32
N SER A 192 28.20 -21.18 -18.07
CA SER A 192 27.88 -22.54 -17.67
C SER A 192 26.45 -22.91 -18.00
N ALA A 193 26.20 -24.14 -18.38
CA ALA A 193 24.87 -24.72 -18.53
C ALA A 193 24.06 -24.73 -17.18
N ASP A 194 24.73 -24.56 -16.05
CA ASP A 194 24.04 -24.39 -14.76
C ASP A 194 23.37 -23.03 -14.64
N GLY A 195 23.81 -22.03 -15.38
CA GLY A 195 23.25 -20.68 -15.42
C GLY A 195 22.05 -20.54 -16.33
N TYR A 196 21.86 -21.41 -17.30
CA TYR A 196 20.70 -21.41 -18.18
C TYR A 196 20.09 -22.80 -18.30
N LYS A 197 18.83 -22.92 -17.95
CA LYS A 197 18.10 -24.20 -17.99
C LYS A 197 16.89 -24.02 -18.88
N SER A 198 17.04 -24.32 -20.15
CA SER A 198 16.02 -24.23 -21.18
C SER A 198 15.74 -25.57 -21.84
N PRO A 199 14.50 -25.91 -22.16
CA PRO A 199 14.14 -27.09 -22.94
C PRO A 199 14.77 -27.04 -24.35
N LEU A 200 15.16 -25.87 -24.84
CA LEU A 200 15.86 -25.73 -26.13
C LEU A 200 17.23 -26.41 -26.16
N THR A 201 17.88 -26.59 -24.99
CA THR A 201 19.16 -27.32 -24.88
C THR A 201 19.04 -28.80 -25.24
N LEU A 202 17.80 -29.32 -25.27
CA LEU A 202 17.55 -30.69 -25.77
C LEU A 202 17.71 -30.81 -27.29
N PHE A 203 17.54 -29.70 -28.01
CA PHE A 203 17.47 -29.64 -29.47
C PHE A 203 18.58 -28.82 -30.13
N TYR A 204 19.16 -27.89 -29.38
CA TYR A 204 20.22 -27.01 -29.85
C TYR A 204 21.46 -27.12 -28.96
N THR A 205 22.63 -27.05 -29.56
CA THR A 205 23.87 -26.82 -28.83
C THR A 205 24.02 -25.32 -28.66
N ILE A 206 23.77 -24.82 -27.46
CA ILE A 206 23.86 -23.41 -27.14
C ILE A 206 25.24 -23.12 -26.55
N SER A 207 25.93 -22.13 -27.07
CA SER A 207 27.20 -21.63 -26.56
C SER A 207 27.12 -20.12 -26.38
N ILE A 208 27.47 -19.66 -25.19
CA ILE A 208 27.46 -18.25 -24.80
C ILE A 208 28.83 -17.94 -24.22
N THR A 209 29.60 -17.07 -24.90
CA THR A 209 30.95 -16.72 -24.50
C THR A 209 31.13 -15.22 -24.44
N ARG A 210 32.15 -14.78 -23.71
CA ARG A 210 32.59 -13.38 -23.61
C ARG A 210 33.80 -13.17 -24.50
N ASP A 211 33.74 -12.24 -25.44
CA ASP A 211 34.87 -11.89 -26.30
C ASP A 211 35.90 -10.99 -25.58
N GLY A 212 37.01 -10.71 -26.24
CA GLY A 212 38.07 -9.84 -25.71
C GLY A 212 37.64 -8.39 -25.44
N ASN A 213 36.47 -7.99 -25.92
CA ASN A 213 35.85 -6.66 -25.67
C ASN A 213 34.76 -6.72 -24.65
N ASN A 214 34.65 -7.78 -23.86
CA ASN A 214 33.60 -8.03 -22.88
C ASN A 214 32.17 -8.08 -23.47
N GLN A 215 32.02 -8.43 -24.74
CA GLN A 215 30.73 -8.56 -25.38
C GLN A 215 30.28 -10.02 -25.45
N THR A 216 28.99 -10.24 -25.38
CA THR A 216 28.39 -11.57 -25.50
C THR A 216 28.45 -12.07 -26.94
N VAL A 217 28.99 -13.25 -27.12
CA VAL A 217 28.94 -14.02 -28.38
C VAL A 217 28.04 -15.22 -28.16
N TYR A 218 26.95 -15.28 -28.92
CA TYR A 218 25.96 -16.33 -28.84
C TYR A 218 25.92 -17.18 -30.09
N SER A 219 25.93 -18.51 -29.96
CA SER A 219 25.59 -19.44 -31.00
C SER A 219 24.62 -20.50 -30.55
N ALA A 220 23.75 -20.94 -31.44
CA ALA A 220 22.80 -22.02 -31.20
C ALA A 220 22.70 -22.88 -32.46
N ASP A 221 23.39 -24.02 -32.45
CA ASP A 221 23.45 -24.94 -33.57
C ASP A 221 22.48 -26.10 -33.34
N PRO A 222 21.59 -26.42 -34.29
CA PRO A 222 20.66 -27.51 -34.15
C PRO A 222 21.39 -28.86 -34.08
N ILE A 223 20.97 -29.72 -33.15
CA ILE A 223 21.58 -31.05 -32.97
C ILE A 223 21.19 -31.95 -34.13
N SER A 224 22.19 -32.53 -34.80
CA SER A 224 22.01 -33.46 -35.91
C SER A 224 21.24 -34.70 -35.48
N CYS A 225 20.29 -35.14 -36.31
CA CYS A 225 19.52 -36.34 -36.05
C CYS A 225 20.36 -37.61 -36.40
N GLN A 226 20.87 -38.28 -35.38
CA GLN A 226 21.65 -39.52 -35.52
C GLN A 226 20.96 -40.61 -34.70
N LEU A 227 20.34 -41.59 -35.36
CA LEU A 227 19.68 -42.74 -34.78
C LEU A 227 20.46 -44.00 -35.03
N SER A 228 20.72 -44.81 -34.01
CA SER A 228 21.34 -46.13 -34.17
C SER A 228 20.37 -47.12 -34.86
N PRO A 229 20.87 -48.19 -35.48
CA PRO A 229 20.04 -49.22 -36.11
C PRO A 229 18.98 -49.83 -35.16
N GLN A 230 19.31 -49.95 -33.88
CA GLN A 230 18.37 -50.42 -32.84
C GLN A 230 17.25 -49.42 -32.58
N GLN A 231 17.54 -48.14 -32.57
CA GLN A 231 16.55 -47.08 -32.38
C GLN A 231 15.62 -46.98 -33.60
N GLN A 232 16.15 -47.16 -34.80
CA GLN A 232 15.35 -47.23 -36.03
C GLN A 232 14.43 -48.46 -36.04
N SER A 233 14.89 -49.61 -35.55
CA SER A 233 14.05 -50.79 -35.41
C SER A 233 12.93 -50.66 -34.37
N GLN A 234 13.09 -49.75 -33.42
CA GLN A 234 12.04 -49.36 -32.45
C GLN A 234 11.03 -48.34 -33.01
N GLY A 235 11.10 -48.01 -34.29
CA GLY A 235 10.16 -47.12 -34.96
C GLY A 235 10.53 -45.64 -34.85
N LEU A 236 11.68 -45.28 -34.28
CA LEU A 236 12.15 -43.90 -34.23
C LEU A 236 12.60 -43.44 -35.62
N SER A 237 12.26 -42.23 -36.03
CA SER A 237 12.59 -41.67 -37.33
C SER A 237 12.85 -40.17 -37.22
N CYS A 238 13.81 -39.69 -38.04
CA CYS A 238 14.06 -38.26 -38.22
C CYS A 238 13.07 -37.58 -39.16
N GLY A 239 12.16 -38.33 -39.78
CA GLY A 239 11.18 -37.79 -40.72
C GLY A 239 11.77 -37.15 -41.98
N GLY A 240 13.02 -37.51 -42.32
CA GLY A 240 13.74 -36.93 -43.45
C GLY A 240 14.48 -35.62 -43.17
N GLY A 241 14.45 -35.09 -41.95
CA GLY A 241 15.19 -33.90 -41.51
C GLY A 241 16.66 -34.24 -41.19
N ALA A 242 17.56 -33.31 -41.44
CA ALA A 242 18.98 -33.41 -41.06
C ALA A 242 19.21 -33.26 -39.55
N ASN A 243 18.37 -32.44 -38.90
CA ASN A 243 18.43 -32.18 -37.49
C ASN A 243 17.14 -32.62 -36.79
N TYR A 244 17.19 -32.84 -35.48
CA TYR A 244 16.00 -33.24 -34.70
C TYR A 244 14.85 -32.21 -34.75
N VAL A 245 15.17 -30.93 -34.90
CA VAL A 245 14.17 -29.83 -34.91
C VAL A 245 13.52 -29.59 -36.28
N ASP A 246 14.01 -30.21 -37.35
CA ASP A 246 13.51 -29.94 -38.70
C ASP A 246 12.14 -30.53 -38.94
N THR A 247 11.78 -31.60 -38.22
CA THR A 247 10.51 -32.30 -38.37
C THR A 247 9.89 -32.68 -37.00
N GLU A 248 8.57 -32.82 -36.95
CA GLU A 248 7.88 -33.31 -35.74
C GLU A 248 8.33 -34.74 -35.37
N ALA A 249 8.57 -35.59 -36.33
CA ALA A 249 9.09 -36.93 -36.10
C ALA A 249 10.49 -36.92 -35.46
N GLY A 250 11.37 -36.00 -35.89
CA GLY A 250 12.68 -35.81 -35.31
C GLY A 250 12.57 -35.32 -33.85
N ILE A 251 11.69 -34.37 -33.57
CA ILE A 251 11.45 -33.88 -32.20
C ILE A 251 10.98 -35.01 -31.27
N LYS A 252 10.02 -35.83 -31.72
CA LYS A 252 9.52 -37.00 -30.98
C LYS A 252 10.63 -38.03 -30.74
N ALA A 253 11.46 -38.30 -31.76
CA ALA A 253 12.60 -39.20 -31.61
C ALA A 253 13.62 -38.69 -30.55
N ARG A 254 13.92 -37.40 -30.58
CA ARG A 254 14.80 -36.76 -29.56
C ARG A 254 14.23 -36.88 -28.17
N MET A 255 12.94 -36.56 -27.99
CA MET A 255 12.28 -36.63 -26.69
C MET A 255 12.27 -38.06 -26.14
N ALA A 256 11.99 -39.06 -26.98
CA ALA A 256 12.07 -40.47 -26.58
C ALA A 256 13.46 -40.86 -26.07
N LEU A 257 14.54 -40.39 -26.76
CA LEU A 257 15.93 -40.62 -26.34
C LEU A 257 16.26 -39.93 -25.01
N VAL A 258 15.81 -38.70 -24.83
CA VAL A 258 16.03 -37.93 -23.58
C VAL A 258 15.33 -38.60 -22.42
N LEU A 259 14.05 -38.98 -22.58
CA LEU A 259 13.27 -39.61 -21.53
C LEU A 259 13.78 -40.98 -21.13
N ALA A 260 14.36 -41.72 -22.06
CA ALA A 260 15.02 -43.00 -21.79
C ALA A 260 16.40 -42.86 -21.12
N SER A 261 16.99 -41.66 -21.09
CA SER A 261 18.28 -41.37 -20.47
C SER A 261 18.18 -41.12 -18.98
N ALA A 262 19.33 -41.16 -18.28
CA ALA A 262 19.41 -40.77 -16.86
C ALA A 262 18.99 -39.30 -16.58
N SER A 263 18.96 -38.48 -17.63
CA SER A 263 18.48 -37.08 -17.56
C SER A 263 16.95 -36.94 -17.72
N GLY A 264 16.24 -38.01 -18.06
CA GLY A 264 14.80 -37.99 -18.31
C GLY A 264 13.95 -37.39 -17.16
N PRO A 265 14.18 -37.80 -15.91
CA PRO A 265 13.47 -37.20 -14.77
C PRO A 265 13.69 -35.70 -14.61
N LYS A 266 14.91 -35.22 -14.87
CA LYS A 266 15.26 -33.79 -14.83
C LYS A 266 14.66 -33.02 -15.99
N ALA A 267 14.57 -33.60 -17.16
CA ALA A 267 13.95 -32.98 -18.32
C ALA A 267 12.45 -32.74 -18.13
N LYS A 268 11.74 -33.59 -17.40
CA LYS A 268 10.32 -33.41 -17.09
C LYS A 268 10.04 -32.10 -16.35
N LEU A 269 11.00 -31.56 -15.61
CA LEU A 269 10.83 -30.27 -14.88
C LEU A 269 10.64 -29.06 -15.81
N TRP A 270 10.95 -29.20 -17.10
CA TRP A 270 10.79 -28.13 -18.07
C TRP A 270 9.41 -28.07 -18.72
N PHE A 271 8.55 -29.06 -18.43
CA PHE A 271 7.25 -29.26 -19.04
C PHE A 271 6.12 -29.21 -18.02
N ASP A 272 4.89 -29.25 -18.48
CA ASP A 272 3.70 -29.30 -17.64
C ASP A 272 3.68 -30.51 -16.70
N ALA A 273 2.94 -30.37 -15.61
CA ALA A 273 2.87 -31.39 -14.55
C ALA A 273 2.39 -32.77 -15.05
N GLY A 274 1.53 -32.78 -16.08
CA GLY A 274 1.02 -34.01 -16.73
C GLY A 274 1.89 -34.54 -17.86
N PHE A 275 3.05 -33.95 -18.13
CA PHE A 275 3.89 -34.34 -19.23
C PHE A 275 4.37 -35.80 -19.11
N ASN A 276 4.03 -36.62 -20.10
CA ASN A 276 4.45 -38.04 -20.19
C ASN A 276 4.05 -38.88 -18.95
N GLU A 277 2.91 -38.59 -18.33
CA GLU A 277 2.38 -39.43 -17.23
C GLU A 277 1.98 -40.83 -17.71
N ASP A 278 1.47 -40.93 -18.94
CA ASP A 278 1.10 -42.18 -19.61
C ASP A 278 2.32 -42.99 -20.15
N GLY A 279 3.51 -42.41 -20.07
CA GLY A 279 4.75 -43.00 -20.61
C GLY A 279 4.84 -43.03 -22.14
N VAL A 280 3.88 -42.45 -22.84
CA VAL A 280 3.74 -42.48 -24.30
C VAL A 280 3.67 -41.09 -24.92
N SER A 281 2.88 -40.19 -24.31
CA SER A 281 2.69 -38.86 -24.83
C SER A 281 3.93 -37.97 -24.67
N THR A 282 4.29 -37.30 -25.74
CA THR A 282 5.40 -36.30 -25.79
C THR A 282 4.88 -34.91 -26.10
N ASP A 283 3.56 -34.69 -25.95
CA ASP A 283 2.94 -33.40 -26.19
C ASP A 283 3.09 -32.51 -24.93
N ALA A 284 3.59 -31.32 -25.09
CA ALA A 284 3.79 -30.36 -24.02
C ALA A 284 2.98 -29.10 -24.31
N ARG A 285 2.02 -28.81 -23.43
CA ARG A 285 1.21 -27.59 -23.51
C ARG A 285 1.91 -26.40 -22.90
N TYR A 286 2.68 -26.63 -21.84
CA TYR A 286 3.46 -25.61 -21.15
C TYR A 286 4.92 -25.99 -21.14
N MET A 287 5.80 -25.00 -21.29
CA MET A 287 7.25 -25.16 -21.20
C MET A 287 7.83 -23.98 -20.40
N GLN A 288 8.96 -24.22 -19.72
CA GLN A 288 9.62 -23.19 -18.92
C GLN A 288 11.13 -23.22 -19.11
N ALA A 289 11.75 -22.03 -19.01
CA ALA A 289 13.18 -21.83 -19.10
C ALA A 289 13.66 -20.86 -18.01
N PHE A 290 14.80 -21.14 -17.40
CA PHE A 290 15.39 -20.38 -16.29
C PHE A 290 16.77 -19.86 -16.67
N TYR A 291 17.02 -18.59 -16.35
CA TYR A 291 18.30 -17.91 -16.59
C TYR A 291 18.75 -17.27 -15.29
N PHE A 292 19.85 -17.78 -14.74
CA PHE A 292 20.43 -17.28 -13.51
C PHE A 292 21.64 -16.40 -13.81
N LEU A 293 21.79 -15.31 -13.08
CA LEU A 293 23.03 -14.57 -13.06
C LEU A 293 23.97 -15.15 -12.00
N GLY A 294 25.26 -15.00 -12.22
CA GLY A 294 26.32 -15.56 -11.39
C GLY A 294 26.99 -14.50 -10.51
N MET A 295 27.41 -14.90 -9.32
CA MET A 295 28.25 -14.12 -8.42
C MET A 295 29.41 -15.00 -7.90
N PRO A 296 30.49 -14.42 -7.35
CA PRO A 296 30.83 -13.00 -7.28
C PRO A 296 31.21 -12.42 -8.65
N LEU A 297 31.02 -11.11 -8.81
CA LEU A 297 31.51 -10.38 -10.00
C LEU A 297 33.01 -10.12 -9.89
N ASP A 298 33.62 -9.72 -10.98
CA ASP A 298 35.06 -9.37 -11.04
C ASP A 298 35.38 -8.27 -9.97
N GLY A 299 36.43 -8.50 -9.22
CA GLY A 299 36.84 -7.62 -8.12
C GLY A 299 36.15 -7.84 -6.77
N TYR A 300 35.33 -8.88 -6.66
CA TYR A 300 34.69 -9.29 -5.40
C TYR A 300 35.10 -10.70 -5.00
N SER A 301 35.28 -10.93 -3.69
CA SER A 301 35.77 -12.23 -3.19
C SER A 301 34.68 -13.30 -3.11
N ASN A 302 33.42 -12.90 -2.89
CA ASN A 302 32.29 -13.80 -2.75
C ASN A 302 30.95 -13.06 -2.98
N PRO A 303 29.80 -13.76 -3.10
CA PRO A 303 28.49 -13.14 -3.32
C PRO A 303 28.02 -12.21 -2.21
N ALA A 304 28.51 -12.35 -0.97
CA ALA A 304 28.12 -11.50 0.14
C ALA A 304 28.97 -10.22 0.24
N ASP A 305 30.16 -10.18 -0.42
CA ASP A 305 31.02 -9.00 -0.45
C ASP A 305 30.32 -7.87 -1.23
N ARG A 306 29.87 -6.83 -0.49
CA ARG A 306 29.13 -5.70 -1.05
C ARG A 306 27.99 -6.15 -1.98
N ASN A 307 27.18 -7.09 -1.50
CA ASN A 307 26.16 -7.79 -2.29
C ASN A 307 25.26 -6.84 -3.11
N GLU A 308 24.82 -5.73 -2.52
CA GLU A 308 23.96 -4.75 -3.22
C GLU A 308 24.68 -4.13 -4.43
N GLU A 309 25.98 -3.81 -4.32
CA GLU A 309 26.74 -3.26 -5.43
C GLU A 309 26.86 -4.27 -6.58
N GLN A 310 27.03 -5.55 -6.27
CA GLN A 310 27.09 -6.62 -7.27
C GLN A 310 25.74 -6.86 -7.96
N ARG A 311 24.61 -6.69 -7.23
CA ARG A 311 23.26 -6.96 -7.76
C ARG A 311 22.75 -5.88 -8.70
N VAL A 312 23.08 -4.62 -8.46
CA VAL A 312 22.54 -3.48 -9.22
C VAL A 312 22.73 -3.63 -10.75
N PRO A 313 23.93 -3.91 -11.27
CA PRO A 313 24.12 -4.01 -12.72
C PRO A 313 23.43 -5.23 -13.34
N GLY A 314 23.36 -6.36 -12.64
CA GLY A 314 22.63 -7.55 -13.07
C GLY A 314 21.11 -7.29 -13.12
N ASN A 315 20.57 -6.64 -12.08
CA ASN A 315 19.16 -6.26 -12.05
C ASN A 315 18.80 -5.30 -13.19
N ALA A 316 19.66 -4.33 -13.49
CA ALA A 316 19.46 -3.44 -14.63
C ALA A 316 19.40 -4.19 -15.96
N MET A 317 20.28 -5.18 -16.16
CA MET A 317 20.25 -6.01 -17.35
C MET A 317 18.95 -6.83 -17.47
N LEU A 318 18.46 -7.40 -16.37
CA LEU A 318 17.18 -8.14 -16.38
C LEU A 318 15.99 -7.24 -16.71
N LEU A 319 16.00 -5.98 -16.26
CA LEU A 319 14.99 -4.98 -16.63
C LEU A 319 15.06 -4.63 -18.12
N ASP A 320 16.27 -4.39 -18.65
CA ASP A 320 16.47 -4.09 -20.07
C ASP A 320 16.02 -5.27 -20.96
N ALA A 321 16.27 -6.49 -20.53
CA ALA A 321 15.80 -7.70 -21.22
C ALA A 321 14.26 -7.79 -21.23
N SER A 322 13.62 -7.47 -20.11
CA SER A 322 12.15 -7.37 -20.02
C SER A 322 11.60 -6.31 -20.97
N ASP A 323 12.24 -5.14 -21.03
CA ASP A 323 11.82 -4.05 -21.92
C ASP A 323 12.03 -4.39 -23.40
N ALA A 324 13.08 -5.10 -23.72
CA ALA A 324 13.30 -5.62 -25.09
C ALA A 324 12.20 -6.61 -25.51
N LEU A 325 11.75 -7.48 -24.60
CA LEU A 325 10.60 -8.37 -24.87
C LEU A 325 9.30 -7.59 -24.99
N LYS A 326 9.02 -6.58 -24.14
CA LYS A 326 7.86 -5.71 -24.30
C LYS A 326 7.82 -5.04 -25.67
N LEU A 327 9.00 -4.57 -26.13
CA LEU A 327 9.13 -3.96 -27.46
C LEU A 327 8.85 -4.97 -28.58
N ARG A 328 9.41 -6.20 -28.49
CA ARG A 328 9.18 -7.28 -29.45
C ARG A 328 7.70 -7.62 -29.60
N PHE A 329 6.97 -7.72 -28.48
CA PHE A 329 5.54 -8.04 -28.47
C PHE A 329 4.63 -6.81 -28.65
N GLY A 330 5.19 -5.61 -28.84
CA GLY A 330 4.42 -4.39 -29.05
C GLY A 330 3.58 -3.97 -27.84
N MET A 331 4.00 -4.38 -26.64
CA MET A 331 3.29 -4.07 -25.39
C MET A 331 3.49 -2.60 -25.03
N LYS A 332 2.39 -1.85 -25.01
CA LYS A 332 2.42 -0.40 -24.76
C LYS A 332 1.82 -0.07 -23.42
N GLU A 333 2.50 0.81 -22.74
CA GLU A 333 2.01 1.43 -21.53
C GLU A 333 0.99 2.53 -21.85
N THR A 334 -0.07 2.62 -21.05
CA THR A 334 -1.08 3.69 -21.13
C THR A 334 -1.17 4.42 -19.80
N TRP A 335 -1.86 5.55 -19.77
CA TRP A 335 -2.06 6.33 -18.54
C TRP A 335 -2.68 5.52 -17.39
N SER A 336 -3.56 4.57 -17.69
CA SER A 336 -4.30 3.78 -16.67
C SER A 336 -3.93 2.30 -16.62
N LYS A 337 -3.11 1.80 -17.55
CA LYS A 337 -2.78 0.38 -17.66
C LYS A 337 -1.29 0.18 -17.85
N SER A 338 -0.73 -0.82 -17.17
CA SER A 338 0.61 -1.28 -17.41
C SER A 338 0.74 -1.98 -18.76
N SER A 339 1.94 -1.98 -19.32
CA SER A 339 2.28 -2.76 -20.50
C SER A 339 2.04 -4.26 -20.28
N PHE A 340 2.26 -4.78 -19.08
CA PHE A 340 2.02 -6.18 -18.70
C PHE A 340 0.56 -6.61 -18.63
N GLN A 341 -0.39 -5.71 -18.82
CA GLN A 341 -1.80 -6.04 -19.03
C GLN A 341 -2.12 -6.37 -20.49
N THR A 342 -1.14 -6.28 -21.38
CA THR A 342 -1.26 -6.69 -22.79
C THR A 342 -0.68 -8.11 -22.94
N GLU A 343 -1.39 -8.99 -23.62
CA GLU A 343 -0.90 -10.35 -23.84
C GLU A 343 0.31 -10.37 -24.80
N ALA A 344 1.39 -11.03 -24.37
CA ALA A 344 2.53 -11.32 -25.22
C ALA A 344 2.26 -12.63 -25.97
N LYS A 345 1.94 -12.53 -27.24
CA LYS A 345 1.58 -13.67 -28.08
C LYS A 345 2.20 -13.56 -29.48
N VAL A 346 2.49 -14.71 -30.04
CA VAL A 346 3.04 -14.83 -31.37
C VAL A 346 2.35 -15.97 -32.13
N ALA A 347 1.99 -15.71 -33.37
CA ALA A 347 1.46 -16.71 -34.29
C ALA A 347 2.61 -17.33 -35.08
N THR A 348 2.68 -18.66 -35.09
CA THR A 348 3.64 -19.44 -35.87
C THR A 348 2.89 -20.27 -36.92
N ALA A 349 3.61 -20.92 -37.82
CA ALA A 349 3.02 -21.85 -38.80
C ALA A 349 2.31 -23.04 -38.10
N ASP A 350 2.74 -23.41 -36.89
CA ASP A 350 2.26 -24.58 -36.15
C ASP A 350 1.18 -24.22 -35.10
N GLY A 351 0.84 -22.94 -34.96
CA GLY A 351 -0.18 -22.46 -33.99
C GLY A 351 0.20 -21.15 -33.32
N GLU A 352 -0.56 -20.74 -32.34
CA GLU A 352 -0.32 -19.54 -31.53
C GLU A 352 0.35 -19.93 -30.22
N MET A 353 1.34 -19.16 -29.81
CA MET A 353 2.03 -19.32 -28.53
C MET A 353 1.92 -18.04 -27.72
N LYS A 354 1.61 -18.16 -26.44
CA LYS A 354 1.64 -17.08 -25.47
C LYS A 354 2.90 -17.20 -24.63
N VAL A 355 3.51 -16.05 -24.31
CA VAL A 355 4.77 -15.97 -23.60
C VAL A 355 4.59 -15.18 -22.33
N TYR A 356 5.16 -15.68 -21.27
CA TYR A 356 5.18 -15.03 -19.97
C TYR A 356 6.63 -14.96 -19.49
N TRP A 357 6.97 -13.89 -18.80
CA TRP A 357 8.26 -13.79 -18.16
C TRP A 357 8.16 -13.14 -16.80
N TRP A 358 9.07 -13.51 -15.97
CA TRP A 358 9.14 -13.00 -14.60
C TRP A 358 10.59 -12.82 -14.17
N SER A 359 10.86 -11.77 -13.42
CA SER A 359 12.09 -11.57 -12.66
C SER A 359 11.75 -10.75 -11.42
N LEU A 360 12.47 -10.96 -10.33
CA LEU A 360 12.24 -10.20 -9.10
C LEU A 360 12.40 -8.68 -9.32
N PRO A 361 13.48 -8.17 -9.98
CA PRO A 361 13.58 -6.76 -10.30
C PRO A 361 12.46 -6.25 -11.21
N GLY A 362 11.97 -7.09 -12.13
CA GLY A 362 10.84 -6.76 -12.99
C GLY A 362 9.54 -6.59 -12.21
N GLN A 363 9.28 -7.46 -11.26
CA GLN A 363 8.12 -7.38 -10.38
C GLN A 363 8.16 -6.13 -9.49
N GLU A 364 9.31 -5.83 -8.89
CA GLU A 364 9.49 -4.64 -8.06
C GLU A 364 9.29 -3.34 -8.86
N ASN A 365 9.89 -3.27 -10.05
CA ASN A 365 9.70 -2.12 -10.95
C ASN A 365 8.23 -1.95 -11.37
N GLU A 366 7.53 -3.05 -11.61
CA GLU A 366 6.11 -3.03 -11.96
C GLU A 366 5.24 -2.55 -10.80
N TRP A 367 5.53 -2.95 -9.58
CA TRP A 367 4.91 -2.43 -8.37
C TRP A 367 5.03 -0.90 -8.27
N GLN A 368 6.24 -0.38 -8.49
CA GLN A 368 6.47 1.06 -8.47
C GLN A 368 5.70 1.77 -9.60
N THR A 369 5.66 1.16 -10.78
CA THR A 369 4.94 1.68 -11.94
C THR A 369 3.44 1.73 -11.71
N LEU A 370 2.82 0.66 -11.22
CA LEU A 370 1.39 0.64 -10.89
C LEU A 370 1.05 1.60 -9.78
N SER A 371 1.88 1.64 -8.74
CA SER A 371 1.72 2.57 -7.64
C SER A 371 1.78 4.04 -8.08
N SER A 372 2.69 4.37 -9.00
CA SER A 372 2.78 5.72 -9.55
C SER A 372 1.55 6.08 -10.39
N LYS A 373 0.94 5.09 -11.08
CA LYS A 373 -0.31 5.29 -11.82
C LYS A 373 -1.51 5.49 -10.90
N ASP A 374 -1.56 4.77 -9.79
CA ASP A 374 -2.59 4.99 -8.77
C ASP A 374 -2.51 6.40 -8.16
N LEU A 375 -1.31 6.96 -8.03
CA LEU A 375 -1.14 8.35 -7.62
C LEU A 375 -1.77 9.35 -8.61
N ASN A 376 -1.86 9.02 -9.90
CA ASN A 376 -2.58 9.87 -10.87
C ASN A 376 -4.08 9.95 -10.56
N PHE A 377 -4.69 8.85 -10.08
CA PHE A 377 -6.08 8.87 -9.62
C PHE A 377 -6.27 9.71 -8.36
N THR A 378 -5.23 9.87 -7.54
CA THR A 378 -5.25 10.78 -6.39
C THR A 378 -5.49 12.22 -6.84
N VAL A 379 -4.88 12.65 -7.93
CA VAL A 379 -5.10 14.00 -8.49
C VAL A 379 -6.56 14.19 -8.90
N LEU A 380 -7.16 13.20 -9.54
CA LEU A 380 -8.57 13.24 -9.93
C LEU A 380 -9.49 13.26 -8.70
N SER A 381 -9.20 12.44 -7.69
CA SER A 381 -9.92 12.44 -6.41
C SER A 381 -9.81 13.79 -5.71
N PHE A 382 -8.60 14.36 -5.67
CA PHE A 382 -8.34 15.67 -5.10
C PHE A 382 -9.18 16.77 -5.78
N LEU A 383 -9.22 16.77 -7.11
CA LEU A 383 -10.04 17.73 -7.88
C LEU A 383 -11.53 17.52 -7.63
N GLY A 384 -11.99 16.27 -7.57
CA GLY A 384 -13.39 15.94 -7.27
C GLY A 384 -13.82 16.44 -5.89
N VAL A 385 -13.01 16.17 -4.86
CA VAL A 385 -13.25 16.67 -3.49
C VAL A 385 -13.20 18.19 -3.46
N MET A 386 -12.24 18.82 -4.14
CA MET A 386 -12.12 20.28 -4.22
C MET A 386 -13.37 20.91 -4.82
N VAL A 387 -13.90 20.36 -5.91
CA VAL A 387 -15.14 20.83 -6.54
C VAL A 387 -16.34 20.67 -5.59
N TYR A 388 -16.44 19.54 -4.92
CA TYR A 388 -17.51 19.29 -3.98
C TYR A 388 -17.47 20.24 -2.76
N VAL A 389 -16.27 20.45 -2.18
CA VAL A 389 -16.07 21.44 -1.11
C VAL A 389 -16.40 22.86 -1.58
N ALA A 390 -16.01 23.23 -2.81
CA ALA A 390 -16.33 24.53 -3.39
C ALA A 390 -17.84 24.72 -3.59
N TYR A 391 -18.53 23.68 -4.04
CA TYR A 391 -19.99 23.68 -4.16
C TYR A 391 -20.67 23.84 -2.80
N HIS A 392 -20.24 23.07 -1.78
CA HIS A 392 -20.82 23.11 -0.45
C HIS A 392 -20.58 24.45 0.28
N THR A 393 -19.34 24.97 0.24
CA THR A 393 -18.97 26.21 0.92
C THR A 393 -19.35 27.48 0.14
N GLY A 394 -19.68 27.33 -1.15
CA GLY A 394 -19.93 28.46 -2.06
C GLY A 394 -18.67 29.27 -2.36
N SER A 395 -17.46 28.73 -2.13
CA SER A 395 -16.21 29.46 -2.29
C SER A 395 -15.06 28.56 -2.76
N ILE A 396 -14.54 28.83 -3.93
CA ILE A 396 -13.34 28.17 -4.47
C ILE A 396 -12.11 28.43 -3.59
N ILE A 397 -12.03 29.62 -2.96
CA ILE A 397 -10.88 30.02 -2.15
C ILE A 397 -10.83 29.22 -0.85
N ILE A 398 -11.96 29.07 -0.17
CA ILE A 398 -12.05 28.21 1.03
C ILE A 398 -11.70 26.77 0.66
N SER A 399 -12.24 26.28 -0.46
CA SER A 399 -11.98 24.93 -0.95
C SER A 399 -10.49 24.72 -1.27
N ALA A 400 -9.88 25.57 -2.06
CA ALA A 400 -8.47 25.45 -2.43
C ALA A 400 -7.55 25.54 -1.20
N THR A 401 -7.84 26.46 -0.27
CA THR A 401 -7.05 26.58 0.97
C THR A 401 -7.24 25.36 1.86
N SER A 402 -8.44 24.80 1.95
CA SER A 402 -8.73 23.59 2.72
C SER A 402 -7.98 22.38 2.16
N MET A 403 -7.97 22.22 0.84
CA MET A 403 -7.21 21.17 0.20
C MET A 403 -5.70 21.32 0.45
N LEU A 404 -5.19 22.55 0.41
CA LEU A 404 -3.79 22.82 0.74
C LEU A 404 -3.48 22.49 2.20
N MET A 405 -4.39 22.80 3.15
CA MET A 405 -4.25 22.39 4.56
C MET A 405 -4.18 20.88 4.71
N THR A 406 -5.02 20.14 4.01
CA THR A 406 -5.04 18.68 4.03
C THR A 406 -3.73 18.10 3.48
N VAL A 407 -3.22 18.61 2.37
CA VAL A 407 -1.94 18.15 1.81
C VAL A 407 -0.77 18.48 2.74
N THR A 408 -0.71 19.70 3.27
CA THR A 408 0.39 20.10 4.17
C THR A 408 0.38 19.34 5.49
N SER A 409 -0.78 18.83 5.94
CA SER A 409 -0.86 18.01 7.15
C SER A 409 -0.04 16.72 7.04
N ILE A 410 0.08 16.14 5.85
CA ILE A 410 0.88 14.94 5.58
C ILE A 410 2.36 15.25 5.85
N PHE A 411 2.86 16.39 5.36
CA PHE A 411 4.27 16.80 5.57
C PHE A 411 4.55 17.17 7.03
N VAL A 412 3.60 17.82 7.71
CA VAL A 412 3.72 18.10 9.15
C VAL A 412 3.71 16.81 9.97
N ALA A 413 2.85 15.86 9.63
CA ALA A 413 2.83 14.55 10.27
C ALA A 413 4.14 13.79 10.02
N PHE A 414 4.72 13.92 8.82
CA PHE A 414 6.00 13.32 8.48
C PHE A 414 7.14 13.89 9.34
N PHE A 415 7.13 15.21 9.62
CA PHE A 415 8.05 15.81 10.58
C PHE A 415 7.94 15.15 11.97
N TRP A 416 6.72 15.00 12.52
CA TRP A 416 6.52 14.32 13.79
C TRP A 416 7.01 12.87 13.74
N PHE A 417 6.67 12.15 12.69
CA PHE A 417 7.01 10.75 12.50
C PHE A 417 8.52 10.51 12.45
N ARG A 418 9.25 11.29 11.65
CA ARG A 418 10.71 11.10 11.43
C ARG A 418 11.58 11.80 12.46
N VAL A 419 11.23 13.04 12.84
CA VAL A 419 12.09 13.85 13.69
C VAL A 419 11.78 13.63 15.17
N VAL A 420 10.51 13.57 15.55
CA VAL A 420 10.11 13.47 16.96
C VAL A 420 10.03 12.01 17.40
N PHE A 421 9.33 11.16 16.66
CA PHE A 421 9.19 9.74 17.00
C PHE A 421 10.32 8.86 16.46
N GLN A 422 11.21 9.42 15.62
CA GLN A 422 12.39 8.74 15.06
C GLN A 422 12.08 7.39 14.38
N VAL A 423 10.93 7.28 13.73
CA VAL A 423 10.56 6.08 13.00
C VAL A 423 11.29 6.07 11.66
N SER A 424 12.23 5.16 11.50
CA SER A 424 13.06 5.07 10.28
C SER A 424 12.35 4.34 9.12
N PHE A 425 11.38 3.49 9.44
CA PHE A 425 10.66 2.67 8.45
C PHE A 425 9.49 3.41 7.82
N PHE A 426 9.55 3.62 6.49
CA PHE A 426 8.51 4.28 5.71
C PHE A 426 8.37 3.60 4.33
N GLN A 427 7.28 2.90 4.12
CA GLN A 427 7.02 2.15 2.89
C GLN A 427 5.81 2.67 2.11
N PHE A 428 5.60 2.09 0.93
CA PHE A 428 4.51 2.41 0.02
C PHE A 428 3.13 2.39 0.69
N ILE A 429 2.86 1.46 1.61
CA ILE A 429 1.58 1.37 2.32
C ILE A 429 1.22 2.69 3.06
N ASN A 430 2.22 3.46 3.48
CA ASN A 430 2.00 4.74 4.14
C ASN A 430 1.38 5.80 3.22
N PHE A 431 1.51 5.66 1.89
CA PHE A 431 0.86 6.57 0.94
C PHE A 431 -0.65 6.38 0.85
N LEU A 432 -1.20 5.24 1.29
CA LEU A 432 -2.66 5.03 1.32
C LEU A 432 -3.39 6.06 2.18
N ILE A 433 -2.69 6.67 3.16
CA ILE A 433 -3.28 7.73 3.99
C ILE A 433 -3.71 8.94 3.16
N ILE A 434 -3.11 9.19 2.00
CA ILE A 434 -3.46 10.32 1.13
C ILE A 434 -4.93 10.26 0.74
N PHE A 435 -5.43 9.08 0.37
CA PHE A 435 -6.84 8.88 0.02
C PHE A 435 -7.77 9.03 1.22
N VAL A 436 -7.37 8.50 2.36
CA VAL A 436 -8.15 8.57 3.60
C VAL A 436 -8.25 10.01 4.11
N VAL A 437 -7.14 10.74 4.10
CA VAL A 437 -7.09 12.10 4.66
C VAL A 437 -7.81 13.13 3.80
N LEU A 438 -7.92 12.89 2.49
CA LEU A 438 -8.71 13.77 1.61
C LEU A 438 -10.19 13.81 2.02
N GLY A 439 -10.76 12.65 2.39
CA GLY A 439 -12.13 12.57 2.88
C GLY A 439 -12.29 13.20 4.27
N ILE A 440 -11.43 12.85 5.21
CA ILE A 440 -11.49 13.36 6.60
C ILE A 440 -11.26 14.87 6.66
N GLY A 441 -10.27 15.37 5.89
CA GLY A 441 -9.97 16.80 5.87
C GLY A 441 -11.10 17.64 5.28
N ALA A 442 -11.85 17.12 4.30
CA ALA A 442 -13.02 17.77 3.74
C ALA A 442 -14.18 17.82 4.75
N ASP A 443 -14.40 16.74 5.52
CA ASP A 443 -15.45 16.66 6.52
C ASP A 443 -15.29 17.73 7.62
N ASP A 444 -14.09 17.92 8.12
CA ASP A 444 -13.77 18.97 9.09
C ASP A 444 -14.19 20.37 8.60
N VAL A 445 -13.95 20.65 7.31
CA VAL A 445 -14.33 21.93 6.70
C VAL A 445 -15.83 22.07 6.57
N PHE A 446 -16.53 20.98 6.21
CA PHE A 446 -17.99 20.98 6.14
C PHE A 446 -18.62 21.27 7.51
N VAL A 447 -18.20 20.55 8.55
CA VAL A 447 -18.70 20.74 9.91
C VAL A 447 -18.44 22.16 10.41
N PHE A 448 -17.26 22.71 10.13
CA PHE A 448 -16.92 24.08 10.54
C PHE A 448 -17.75 25.12 9.78
N MET A 449 -17.88 25.00 8.46
CA MET A 449 -18.63 25.97 7.64
C MET A 449 -20.12 25.90 7.89
N ASP A 450 -20.70 24.72 8.10
CA ASP A 450 -22.10 24.57 8.44
C ASP A 450 -22.42 25.16 9.83
N ALA A 451 -21.58 24.90 10.82
CA ALA A 451 -21.71 25.55 12.13
C ALA A 451 -21.58 27.09 12.01
N PHE A 452 -20.73 27.57 11.10
CA PHE A 452 -20.60 29.01 10.85
C PHE A 452 -21.84 29.61 10.19
N HIS A 453 -22.43 28.95 9.19
CA HIS A 453 -23.66 29.41 8.55
C HIS A 453 -24.84 29.42 9.54
N GLN A 454 -25.02 28.36 10.34
CA GLN A 454 -26.08 28.25 11.33
C GLN A 454 -25.90 29.19 12.54
N SER A 455 -24.68 29.73 12.73
CA SER A 455 -24.36 30.57 13.89
C SER A 455 -25.21 31.85 13.99
N ILE A 456 -25.71 32.39 12.86
CA ILE A 456 -26.56 33.58 12.85
C ILE A 456 -27.90 33.28 13.56
N ASP A 457 -28.58 32.25 13.09
CA ASP A 457 -29.92 31.89 13.59
C ASP A 457 -29.86 31.43 15.04
N GLU A 458 -28.83 30.64 15.39
CA GLU A 458 -28.68 30.19 16.79
C GLU A 458 -28.34 31.32 17.77
N LEU A 459 -27.50 32.28 17.37
CA LEU A 459 -27.21 33.43 18.23
C LEU A 459 -28.43 34.35 18.38
N ARG A 460 -29.20 34.58 17.30
CA ARG A 460 -30.43 35.33 17.32
C ARG A 460 -31.49 34.65 18.22
N ALA A 461 -31.65 33.33 18.07
CA ALA A 461 -32.56 32.55 18.91
C ALA A 461 -32.22 32.64 20.43
N LYS A 462 -30.94 32.85 20.74
CA LYS A 462 -30.46 33.06 22.14
C LYS A 462 -30.42 34.53 22.57
N ASN A 463 -30.98 35.46 21.78
CA ASN A 463 -30.93 36.91 21.99
C ASN A 463 -29.50 37.45 22.20
N LYS A 464 -28.51 36.88 21.48
CA LYS A 464 -27.12 37.31 21.52
C LYS A 464 -26.76 38.04 20.22
N PRO A 465 -25.83 39.02 20.29
CA PRO A 465 -25.39 39.73 19.08
C PRO A 465 -24.70 38.76 18.12
N ALA A 466 -25.18 38.71 16.87
CA ALA A 466 -24.62 37.87 15.80
C ALA A 466 -23.48 38.56 15.05
N THR A 467 -22.60 39.32 15.72
CA THR A 467 -21.44 39.93 15.13
C THR A 467 -20.40 38.89 14.77
N LEU A 468 -19.53 39.17 13.77
CA LEU A 468 -18.54 38.23 13.25
C LEU A 468 -17.66 37.59 14.35
N PRO A 469 -17.13 38.31 15.37
CA PRO A 469 -16.39 37.69 16.45
C PRO A 469 -17.24 36.71 17.29
N HIS A 470 -18.49 37.03 17.54
CA HIS A 470 -19.39 36.14 18.27
C HIS A 470 -19.75 34.90 17.48
N ARG A 471 -19.95 35.06 16.17
CA ARG A 471 -20.19 33.93 15.28
C ARG A 471 -18.99 32.98 15.24
N ILE A 472 -17.75 33.49 15.04
CA ILE A 472 -16.54 32.68 15.06
C ILE A 472 -16.35 31.97 16.39
N LYS A 473 -16.55 32.69 17.53
CA LYS A 473 -16.49 32.07 18.86
C LYS A 473 -17.49 30.92 19.01
N HIS A 474 -18.73 31.14 18.57
CA HIS A 474 -19.80 30.13 18.64
C HIS A 474 -19.49 28.93 17.76
N THR A 475 -19.05 29.16 16.53
CA THR A 475 -18.62 28.12 15.57
C THR A 475 -17.49 27.30 16.14
N MET A 476 -16.44 27.94 16.65
CA MET A 476 -15.31 27.23 17.24
C MET A 476 -15.72 26.31 18.38
N ARG A 477 -16.53 26.79 19.30
CA ARG A 477 -17.02 25.96 20.44
C ARG A 477 -17.83 24.75 19.98
N ARG A 478 -18.63 24.91 18.94
CA ARG A 478 -19.53 23.85 18.47
C ARG A 478 -18.77 22.91 17.51
N ALA A 479 -18.16 23.46 16.49
CA ALA A 479 -17.51 22.68 15.44
C ALA A 479 -16.23 21.99 15.93
N LEU A 480 -15.32 22.71 16.61
CA LEU A 480 -14.06 22.12 17.05
C LEU A 480 -14.24 20.98 18.06
N HIS A 481 -15.30 21.06 18.90
CA HIS A 481 -15.58 19.93 19.78
C HIS A 481 -16.02 18.69 19.00
N ALA A 482 -16.89 18.85 17.99
CA ALA A 482 -17.33 17.74 17.15
C ALA A 482 -16.16 17.16 16.33
N ILE A 483 -15.38 18.03 15.67
CA ILE A 483 -14.21 17.66 14.88
C ILE A 483 -13.14 16.99 15.75
N PHE A 484 -12.91 17.48 16.97
CA PHE A 484 -11.98 16.84 17.91
C PHE A 484 -12.38 15.41 18.24
N VAL A 485 -13.67 15.19 18.55
CA VAL A 485 -14.16 13.85 18.90
C VAL A 485 -13.99 12.89 17.71
N THR A 486 -14.35 13.30 16.49
CA THR A 486 -14.22 12.46 15.29
C THR A 486 -12.76 12.19 14.94
N SER A 487 -11.91 13.22 14.95
CA SER A 487 -10.49 13.08 14.66
C SER A 487 -9.75 12.26 15.73
N PHE A 488 -10.09 12.44 17.00
CA PHE A 488 -9.50 11.68 18.10
C PHE A 488 -9.89 10.21 18.04
N THR A 489 -11.16 9.88 17.81
CA THR A 489 -11.60 8.48 17.71
C THR A 489 -10.99 7.77 16.51
N THR A 490 -10.89 8.46 15.37
CA THR A 490 -10.26 7.90 14.16
C THR A 490 -8.75 7.74 14.34
N SER A 491 -8.09 8.74 14.93
CA SER A 491 -6.64 8.65 15.25
C SER A 491 -6.37 7.51 16.23
N ALA A 492 -7.21 7.34 17.27
CA ALA A 492 -7.09 6.23 18.22
C ALA A 492 -7.29 4.86 17.55
N ALA A 493 -8.20 4.75 16.58
CA ALA A 493 -8.39 3.53 15.80
C ALA A 493 -7.13 3.18 14.98
N PHE A 494 -6.51 4.16 14.33
CA PHE A 494 -5.22 3.96 13.65
C PHE A 494 -4.07 3.70 14.62
N CYS A 495 -4.05 4.30 15.80
CA CYS A 495 -3.09 3.94 16.86
C CYS A 495 -3.22 2.47 17.29
N ALA A 496 -4.41 1.89 17.28
CA ALA A 496 -4.58 0.47 17.57
C ALA A 496 -3.88 -0.43 16.53
N THR A 497 -3.83 -0.03 15.25
CA THR A 497 -3.07 -0.78 14.23
C THR A 497 -1.55 -0.69 14.46
N ALA A 498 -1.07 0.34 15.18
CA ALA A 498 0.35 0.43 15.57
C ALA A 498 0.78 -0.66 16.58
N LEU A 499 -0.15 -1.41 17.14
CA LEU A 499 0.13 -2.59 17.98
C LEU A 499 0.35 -3.86 17.14
N SER A 500 0.19 -3.79 15.82
CA SER A 500 0.40 -4.94 14.93
C SER A 500 1.82 -5.49 15.03
N PRO A 501 1.99 -6.82 15.01
CA PRO A 501 3.32 -7.44 14.90
C PRO A 501 3.98 -7.18 13.53
N LEU A 502 3.22 -6.79 12.50
CA LEU A 502 3.73 -6.48 11.17
C LEU A 502 4.26 -5.04 11.12
N ILE A 503 5.53 -4.86 10.82
CA ILE A 503 6.20 -3.53 10.80
C ILE A 503 5.52 -2.57 9.82
N PRO A 504 5.15 -2.96 8.58
CA PRO A 504 4.46 -2.06 7.66
C PRO A 504 3.13 -1.55 8.20
N LEU A 505 2.29 -2.42 8.78
CA LEU A 505 1.01 -2.04 9.39
C LEU A 505 1.20 -1.16 10.62
N ARG A 506 2.20 -1.46 11.44
CA ARG A 506 2.57 -0.67 12.61
C ARG A 506 3.00 0.74 12.22
N SER A 507 3.85 0.87 11.20
CA SER A 507 4.29 2.14 10.63
C SER A 507 3.13 2.93 10.03
N PHE A 508 2.28 2.28 9.21
CA PHE A 508 1.10 2.87 8.62
C PHE A 508 0.11 3.39 9.68
N GLY A 509 -0.16 2.58 10.71
CA GLY A 509 -1.08 2.97 11.79
C GLY A 509 -0.60 4.22 12.54
N LEU A 510 0.66 4.25 12.93
CA LEU A 510 1.25 5.41 13.62
C LEU A 510 1.26 6.65 12.73
N PHE A 511 1.69 6.52 11.47
CA PHE A 511 1.72 7.63 10.53
C PHE A 511 0.32 8.19 10.26
N SER A 512 -0.65 7.31 10.02
CA SER A 512 -2.06 7.71 9.77
C SER A 512 -2.68 8.43 10.96
N ALA A 513 -2.44 7.94 12.18
CA ALA A 513 -2.89 8.60 13.39
C ALA A 513 -2.33 10.02 13.52
N LEU A 514 -1.04 10.19 13.23
CA LEU A 514 -0.38 11.51 13.25
C LEU A 514 -0.94 12.45 12.18
N VAL A 515 -1.18 11.95 10.95
CA VAL A 515 -1.75 12.77 9.87
C VAL A 515 -3.13 13.29 10.26
N ILE A 516 -4.01 12.43 10.78
CA ILE A 516 -5.36 12.81 11.19
C ILE A 516 -5.32 13.85 12.32
N PHE A 517 -4.44 13.65 13.29
CA PHE A 517 -4.28 14.62 14.37
C PHE A 517 -3.72 15.97 13.87
N CYS A 518 -2.80 15.95 12.90
CA CYS A 518 -2.28 17.16 12.26
C CYS A 518 -3.36 17.89 11.44
N VAL A 519 -4.23 17.17 10.72
CA VAL A 519 -5.38 17.76 10.01
C VAL A 519 -6.26 18.55 10.97
N PHE A 520 -6.66 17.91 12.08
CA PHE A 520 -7.43 18.60 13.12
C PHE A 520 -6.73 19.86 13.63
N GLY A 521 -5.44 19.77 13.97
CA GLY A 521 -4.66 20.90 14.50
C GLY A 521 -4.56 22.05 13.51
N ILE A 522 -4.29 21.76 12.24
CA ILE A 522 -4.20 22.76 11.17
C ILE A 522 -5.56 23.39 10.92
N ASN A 523 -6.63 22.60 10.83
CA ASN A 523 -8.00 23.11 10.64
C ASN A 523 -8.43 24.01 11.82
N ALA A 524 -8.15 23.63 13.05
CA ALA A 524 -8.48 24.41 14.24
C ALA A 524 -7.79 25.78 14.25
N VAL A 525 -6.56 25.85 13.72
CA VAL A 525 -5.76 27.09 13.72
C VAL A 525 -6.01 27.93 12.46
N VAL A 526 -6.19 27.36 11.29
CA VAL A 526 -6.24 28.11 10.03
C VAL A 526 -7.66 28.50 9.61
N LEU A 527 -8.69 27.64 9.87
CA LEU A 527 -10.06 27.92 9.41
C LEU A 527 -10.66 29.21 10.01
N PRO A 528 -10.52 29.52 11.31
CA PRO A 528 -11.10 30.76 11.83
C PRO A 528 -10.56 32.02 11.19
N PRO A 529 -9.26 32.32 11.10
CA PRO A 529 -8.75 33.51 10.43
C PRO A 529 -9.02 33.50 8.90
N LEU A 530 -9.01 32.31 8.25
CA LEU A 530 -9.40 32.18 6.85
C LEU A 530 -10.85 32.63 6.61
N THR A 531 -11.78 32.17 7.45
CA THR A 531 -13.20 32.52 7.36
C THR A 531 -13.39 34.04 7.56
N VAL A 532 -12.69 34.65 8.53
CA VAL A 532 -12.72 36.10 8.72
C VAL A 532 -12.19 36.84 7.50
N LEU A 533 -11.05 36.41 6.94
CA LEU A 533 -10.46 37.00 5.73
C LEU A 533 -11.41 36.91 4.53
N TYR A 534 -12.00 35.74 4.36
CA TYR A 534 -12.94 35.50 3.26
C TYR A 534 -14.15 36.43 3.36
N ILE A 535 -14.79 36.51 4.53
CA ILE A 535 -16.00 37.32 4.71
C ILE A 535 -15.69 38.81 4.58
N ARG A 536 -14.60 39.29 5.15
CA ARG A 536 -14.26 40.72 5.11
C ARG A 536 -13.78 41.20 3.75
N ASN A 537 -13.08 40.36 3.00
CA ASN A 537 -12.37 40.82 1.80
C ASN A 537 -12.93 40.27 0.49
N LEU A 538 -13.56 39.09 0.51
CA LEU A 538 -13.84 38.31 -0.69
C LEU A 538 -15.32 37.99 -0.88
N HIS A 539 -16.09 37.96 0.18
CA HIS A 539 -17.52 37.61 0.13
C HIS A 539 -18.30 38.63 -0.71
N GLY A 540 -19.20 38.14 -1.57
CA GLY A 540 -19.99 38.98 -2.50
C GLY A 540 -19.25 39.49 -3.75
N ARG A 541 -17.97 39.18 -3.91
CA ARG A 541 -17.21 39.45 -5.13
C ARG A 541 -17.19 38.20 -5.99
N GLY A 542 -17.55 38.30 -7.26
CA GLY A 542 -17.41 37.19 -8.20
C GLY A 542 -15.97 36.66 -8.24
N TRP A 543 -15.75 35.50 -8.83
CA TRP A 543 -14.45 34.83 -8.86
C TRP A 543 -13.30 35.71 -9.42
N ILE A 544 -13.57 36.54 -10.45
CA ILE A 544 -12.59 37.50 -11.03
C ILE A 544 -12.25 38.60 -10.01
N GLY A 545 -13.26 39.14 -9.32
CA GLY A 545 -13.07 40.14 -8.27
C GLY A 545 -12.28 39.59 -7.06
N SER A 546 -12.48 38.33 -6.70
CA SER A 546 -11.74 37.64 -5.66
C SER A 546 -10.30 37.38 -6.04
N ALA A 547 -10.03 36.91 -7.25
CA ALA A 547 -8.67 36.76 -7.78
C ALA A 547 -7.89 38.07 -7.81
N LYS A 548 -8.52 39.15 -8.30
CA LYS A 548 -7.93 40.49 -8.31
C LYS A 548 -7.61 40.98 -6.89
N ALA A 549 -8.49 40.77 -5.93
CA ALA A 549 -8.27 41.15 -4.52
C ALA A 549 -7.13 40.39 -3.87
N ILE A 550 -6.94 39.09 -4.21
CA ILE A 550 -5.82 38.26 -3.70
C ILE A 550 -4.50 38.81 -4.26
N VAL A 551 -4.42 39.00 -5.57
CA VAL A 551 -3.20 39.52 -6.23
C VAL A 551 -2.84 40.90 -5.68
N GLN A 552 -3.81 41.80 -5.52
CA GLN A 552 -3.58 43.12 -4.93
C GLN A 552 -3.15 43.04 -3.45
N GLY A 553 -3.66 42.06 -2.70
CA GLY A 553 -3.28 41.82 -1.30
C GLY A 553 -1.88 41.24 -1.11
N MET A 554 -1.30 40.61 -2.13
CA MET A 554 0.07 40.10 -2.14
C MET A 554 1.12 41.19 -2.47
N LEU A 555 0.73 42.29 -3.05
CA LEU A 555 1.63 43.42 -3.34
C LEU A 555 1.80 44.29 -2.08
N PRO A 556 3.01 44.47 -1.52
CA PRO A 556 3.23 45.14 -0.22
C PRO A 556 3.00 46.66 -0.26
N CYS A 557 2.78 47.26 -1.41
CA CYS A 557 2.76 48.71 -1.60
C CYS A 557 1.38 49.38 -1.76
N THR A 558 0.29 48.66 -1.63
CA THR A 558 -1.05 49.27 -1.74
C THR A 558 -1.81 49.18 -0.45
N VAL A 559 -1.83 50.29 0.30
CA VAL A 559 -2.84 50.55 1.33
C VAL A 559 -4.18 50.78 0.62
N PHE A 560 -4.79 49.70 0.14
CA PHE A 560 -6.14 49.74 -0.37
C PHE A 560 -7.12 49.64 0.78
N THR A 561 -7.85 50.71 1.03
CA THR A 561 -9.08 50.70 1.80
C THR A 561 -10.11 49.87 1.04
N LEU A 562 -10.12 48.54 1.32
CA LEU A 562 -11.20 47.69 0.86
C LEU A 562 -12.49 48.18 1.51
N PRO A 563 -13.62 48.24 0.78
CA PRO A 563 -14.89 48.64 1.39
C PRO A 563 -15.17 47.76 2.60
N VAL A 564 -15.53 48.41 3.70
CA VAL A 564 -15.85 47.73 4.95
C VAL A 564 -17.04 46.79 4.67
N TYR A 565 -16.85 45.53 4.94
CA TYR A 565 -17.95 44.55 4.90
C TYR A 565 -18.94 44.90 6.01
N GLU A 566 -20.15 45.29 5.64
CA GLU A 566 -21.27 45.43 6.58
C GLU A 566 -21.69 43.97 6.98
N ASP A 567 -21.43 43.64 8.22
CA ASP A 567 -21.84 42.33 8.76
C ASP A 567 -23.37 42.23 8.72
N PRO A 568 -23.96 41.25 7.99
CA PRO A 568 -25.43 41.10 7.99
C PRO A 568 -26.03 40.90 9.37
N GLY A 569 -25.21 40.45 10.34
CA GLY A 569 -25.60 40.36 11.74
C GLY A 569 -25.80 41.71 12.47
N LEU A 570 -25.30 42.82 11.86
CA LEU A 570 -25.47 44.18 12.37
C LEU A 570 -26.76 44.88 11.90
N LYS A 571 -27.40 44.35 10.84
CA LYS A 571 -28.73 44.81 10.45
C LYS A 571 -29.72 44.41 11.54
N LEU A 572 -30.48 45.39 12.04
CA LEU A 572 -31.62 45.14 12.92
C LEU A 572 -32.51 44.09 12.20
N PRO A 573 -33.06 43.12 12.95
CA PRO A 573 -33.99 42.17 12.36
C PRO A 573 -35.14 42.94 11.71
N ASP A 574 -35.41 42.67 10.45
CA ASP A 574 -36.58 43.20 9.75
C ASP A 574 -37.83 42.74 10.51
N ASP A 575 -38.96 43.41 10.29
CA ASP A 575 -40.19 43.08 11.05
C ASP A 575 -40.68 41.64 10.82
N GLU A 576 -40.32 41.01 9.71
CA GLU A 576 -40.53 39.59 9.47
C GLU A 576 -39.66 38.69 10.39
N ASP A 577 -38.42 39.06 10.66
CA ASP A 577 -37.54 38.33 11.61
C ASP A 577 -38.04 38.45 13.07
N LYS A 578 -38.66 39.60 13.42
CA LYS A 578 -39.27 39.79 14.72
C LYS A 578 -40.57 38.99 14.88
N ALA A 579 -41.37 38.88 13.81
CA ALA A 579 -42.57 38.06 13.79
C ALA A 579 -42.22 36.56 13.90
N MET A 580 -41.15 36.12 13.23
CA MET A 580 -40.64 34.76 13.31
C MET A 580 -40.07 34.39 14.66
N ALA A 581 -39.35 35.29 15.33
CA ALA A 581 -38.83 35.09 16.69
C ALA A 581 -39.93 35.04 17.75
N ALA A 582 -41.09 35.64 17.46
CA ALA A 582 -42.26 35.62 18.32
C ALA A 582 -43.21 34.43 18.05
N SER A 583 -43.02 33.70 16.97
CA SER A 583 -43.85 32.54 16.63
C SER A 583 -43.61 31.37 17.58
N THR A 584 -44.70 30.77 18.01
CA THR A 584 -44.70 29.56 18.83
C THR A 584 -44.54 28.29 17.98
N ASP A 585 -44.64 28.39 16.65
CA ASP A 585 -44.45 27.27 15.73
C ASP A 585 -42.93 26.95 15.55
N PRO A 586 -42.50 25.74 15.88
CA PRO A 586 -41.10 25.33 15.68
C PRO A 586 -40.62 25.52 14.22
N ALA A 587 -41.49 25.41 13.22
CA ALA A 587 -41.17 25.58 11.81
C ALA A 587 -40.83 27.02 11.44
N ASP A 588 -41.53 28.01 12.05
CA ASP A 588 -41.25 29.42 11.87
C ASP A 588 -40.02 29.89 12.65
N LYS A 589 -39.81 29.30 13.85
CA LYS A 589 -38.69 29.65 14.73
C LYS A 589 -37.32 29.37 14.09
N TYR A 590 -37.23 28.38 13.24
CA TYR A 590 -35.98 27.98 12.53
C TYR A 590 -35.91 28.42 11.09
N ASN A 591 -36.83 29.29 10.65
CA ASN A 591 -36.83 29.83 9.27
C ASN A 591 -36.73 28.77 8.18
N VAL A 592 -37.59 27.76 8.23
CA VAL A 592 -37.60 26.57 7.35
C VAL A 592 -37.64 26.97 5.86
N LYS A 593 -38.16 28.15 5.52
CA LYS A 593 -38.23 28.66 4.14
C LYS A 593 -36.86 28.97 3.55
N HIS A 594 -35.89 29.38 4.38
CA HIS A 594 -34.54 29.75 3.98
C HIS A 594 -33.51 28.63 4.14
N MET A 595 -33.93 27.47 4.70
CA MET A 595 -33.05 26.29 4.79
C MET A 595 -32.70 25.76 3.42
N ARG A 596 -31.46 25.27 3.28
CA ARG A 596 -31.03 24.53 2.10
C ARG A 596 -31.96 23.33 1.85
N MET A 597 -32.11 22.93 0.59
CA MET A 597 -33.01 21.84 0.19
C MET A 597 -32.76 20.54 0.98
N THR A 598 -31.51 20.20 1.22
CA THR A 598 -31.09 19.03 2.00
C THR A 598 -31.46 19.16 3.48
N GLU A 599 -31.19 20.33 4.11
CA GLU A 599 -31.53 20.60 5.51
C GLU A 599 -33.06 20.53 5.73
N ARG A 600 -33.83 21.15 4.81
CA ARG A 600 -35.30 21.10 4.86
C ARG A 600 -35.83 19.67 4.67
N PHE A 601 -35.19 18.86 3.80
CA PHE A 601 -35.56 17.46 3.66
C PHE A 601 -35.41 16.70 4.96
N PHE A 602 -34.21 16.77 5.59
CA PHE A 602 -33.95 16.07 6.85
C PHE A 602 -34.78 16.58 8.02
N TYR A 603 -34.93 17.91 8.13
CA TYR A 603 -35.67 18.53 9.24
C TYR A 603 -37.17 18.25 9.19
N VAL A 604 -37.80 18.29 8.01
CA VAL A 604 -39.25 18.17 7.88
C VAL A 604 -39.69 16.77 7.45
N ARG A 605 -39.20 16.31 6.26
CA ARG A 605 -39.72 15.05 5.66
C ARG A 605 -39.14 13.83 6.33
N TYR A 606 -37.84 13.79 6.50
CA TYR A 606 -37.14 12.64 7.06
C TYR A 606 -37.47 12.47 8.57
N PHE A 607 -37.52 13.55 9.31
CA PHE A 607 -37.92 13.51 10.72
C PHE A 607 -39.34 12.95 10.90
N ASN A 608 -40.29 13.44 10.11
CA ASN A 608 -41.69 12.92 10.16
C ASN A 608 -41.77 11.45 9.76
N PHE A 609 -40.97 11.04 8.77
CA PHE A 609 -40.87 9.64 8.36
C PHE A 609 -40.29 8.76 9.47
N LEU A 610 -39.22 9.17 10.12
CA LEU A 610 -38.64 8.47 11.28
C LEU A 610 -39.55 8.42 12.49
N ASN A 611 -40.38 9.45 12.68
CA ASN A 611 -41.35 9.47 13.80
C ASN A 611 -42.61 8.64 13.52
N SER A 612 -42.78 8.16 12.32
CA SER A 612 -43.89 7.26 11.91
C SER A 612 -43.60 5.80 12.32
N PRO A 613 -44.58 4.88 12.24
CA PRO A 613 -44.35 3.44 12.44
C PRO A 613 -43.28 2.82 11.53
N ALA A 614 -42.92 3.50 10.44
CA ALA A 614 -41.84 3.08 9.53
C ALA A 614 -40.48 2.88 10.24
N LYS A 615 -40.25 3.54 11.38
CA LYS A 615 -39.05 3.34 12.22
C LYS A 615 -38.83 1.87 12.60
N TYR A 616 -39.92 1.14 12.90
CA TYR A 616 -39.78 -0.29 13.26
C TYR A 616 -39.43 -1.16 12.09
N VAL A 617 -39.93 -0.82 10.89
CA VAL A 617 -39.54 -1.52 9.63
C VAL A 617 -38.05 -1.28 9.33
N ILE A 618 -37.59 -0.04 9.46
CA ILE A 618 -36.19 0.31 9.27
C ILE A 618 -35.31 -0.44 10.29
N LEU A 619 -35.69 -0.44 11.56
CA LEU A 619 -34.95 -1.16 12.60
C LEU A 619 -34.88 -2.66 12.33
N ALA A 620 -35.99 -3.27 11.91
CA ALA A 620 -36.05 -4.69 11.55
C ALA A 620 -35.17 -4.99 10.32
N ALA A 621 -35.16 -4.11 9.30
CA ALA A 621 -34.30 -4.25 8.13
C ALA A 621 -32.81 -4.20 8.49
N PHE A 622 -32.40 -3.24 9.33
CA PHE A 622 -31.03 -3.16 9.80
C PHE A 622 -30.62 -4.33 10.70
N ALA A 623 -31.53 -4.79 11.56
CA ALA A 623 -31.30 -6.01 12.36
C ALA A 623 -31.14 -7.24 11.47
N GLY A 624 -31.93 -7.37 10.41
CA GLY A 624 -31.79 -8.43 9.41
C GLY A 624 -30.48 -8.35 8.64
N LEU A 625 -30.06 -7.16 8.21
CA LEU A 625 -28.76 -6.93 7.56
C LEU A 625 -27.61 -7.27 8.50
N PHE A 626 -27.69 -6.87 9.77
CA PHE A 626 -26.68 -7.18 10.77
C PHE A 626 -26.59 -8.70 11.00
N ALA A 627 -27.72 -9.38 11.20
CA ALA A 627 -27.73 -10.82 11.37
C ALA A 627 -27.20 -11.56 10.12
N GLY A 628 -27.57 -11.10 8.93
CA GLY A 628 -27.01 -11.60 7.67
C GLY A 628 -25.51 -11.39 7.56
N GLY A 629 -25.01 -10.20 7.94
CA GLY A 629 -23.59 -9.88 7.98
C GLY A 629 -22.81 -10.78 8.94
N VAL A 630 -23.35 -11.02 10.14
CA VAL A 630 -22.75 -11.94 11.12
C VAL A 630 -22.72 -13.38 10.59
N ALA A 631 -23.80 -13.83 9.96
CA ALA A 631 -23.86 -15.17 9.37
C ALA A 631 -22.82 -15.34 8.24
N LEU A 632 -22.67 -14.35 7.38
CA LEU A 632 -21.63 -14.34 6.35
C LEU A 632 -20.22 -14.31 6.95
N TRP A 633 -20.02 -13.51 8.02
CA TRP A 633 -18.71 -13.42 8.69
C TRP A 633 -18.30 -14.76 9.32
N VAL A 634 -19.24 -15.47 9.96
CA VAL A 634 -18.97 -16.80 10.55
C VAL A 634 -18.67 -17.85 9.48
N SER A 635 -19.20 -17.68 8.26
CA SER A 635 -18.95 -18.58 7.13
C SER A 635 -17.68 -18.24 6.33
N LEU A 636 -16.94 -17.18 6.69
CA LEU A 636 -15.67 -16.83 6.06
C LEU A 636 -14.61 -17.90 6.38
N GLU A 637 -14.14 -18.56 5.34
CA GLU A 637 -12.96 -19.44 5.41
C GLU A 637 -11.70 -18.63 5.12
N VAL A 638 -10.60 -19.06 5.71
CA VAL A 638 -9.28 -18.51 5.36
C VAL A 638 -9.00 -18.83 3.89
N PRO A 639 -8.60 -17.85 3.07
CA PRO A 639 -8.28 -18.12 1.67
C PRO A 639 -7.20 -19.19 1.57
N LYS A 640 -7.46 -20.19 0.74
CA LYS A 640 -6.54 -21.31 0.47
C LYS A 640 -5.61 -21.03 -0.69
N GLU A 641 -5.94 -20.01 -1.49
CA GLU A 641 -5.15 -19.56 -2.62
C GLU A 641 -4.23 -18.40 -2.19
N PRO A 642 -3.06 -18.26 -2.78
CA PRO A 642 -2.18 -17.12 -2.53
C PRO A 642 -2.89 -15.82 -2.88
N GLU A 643 -2.58 -14.76 -2.14
CA GLU A 643 -3.18 -13.45 -2.35
C GLU A 643 -2.89 -12.93 -3.77
N GLN A 644 -3.92 -12.39 -4.40
CA GLN A 644 -3.79 -11.79 -5.72
C GLN A 644 -3.27 -10.36 -5.60
N TRP A 645 -2.03 -10.16 -5.96
CA TRP A 645 -1.37 -8.85 -5.90
C TRP A 645 -1.60 -8.00 -7.15
N PHE A 646 -1.84 -8.63 -8.28
CA PHE A 646 -2.06 -7.98 -9.56
C PHE A 646 -3.46 -8.30 -10.09
N PRO A 647 -4.02 -7.46 -10.99
CA PRO A 647 -5.25 -7.80 -11.70
C PRO A 647 -5.11 -9.14 -12.44
N LYS A 648 -6.17 -9.93 -12.54
CA LYS A 648 -6.18 -11.23 -13.25
C LYS A 648 -5.70 -11.18 -14.71
N THR A 649 -5.82 -10.01 -15.34
CA THR A 649 -5.34 -9.77 -16.71
C THR A 649 -3.85 -9.43 -16.78
N HIS A 650 -3.20 -9.23 -15.63
CA HIS A 650 -1.80 -8.87 -15.55
C HIS A 650 -0.92 -10.10 -15.72
N MET A 651 0.15 -9.99 -16.51
CA MET A 651 1.02 -11.11 -16.85
C MET A 651 1.63 -11.77 -15.61
N PHE A 652 2.06 -10.99 -14.61
CA PHE A 652 2.65 -11.55 -13.37
C PHE A 652 1.63 -12.33 -12.54
N GLN A 653 0.34 -11.93 -12.53
CA GLN A 653 -0.70 -12.74 -11.88
C GLN A 653 -0.93 -14.04 -12.64
N GLN A 654 -1.03 -13.98 -13.96
CA GLN A 654 -1.21 -15.17 -14.80
C GLN A 654 0.00 -16.11 -14.72
N TYR A 655 1.21 -15.55 -14.60
CA TYR A 655 2.43 -16.31 -14.34
C TYR A 655 2.34 -17.07 -13.00
N GLN A 656 1.93 -16.38 -11.92
CA GLN A 656 1.77 -16.98 -10.60
C GLN A 656 0.69 -18.07 -10.59
N ASP A 657 -0.46 -17.81 -11.20
CA ASP A 657 -1.56 -18.76 -11.30
C ASP A 657 -1.16 -20.02 -12.09
N MET A 658 -0.34 -19.86 -13.15
CA MET A 658 0.17 -21.01 -13.92
C MET A 658 1.24 -21.79 -13.16
N GLY A 659 2.12 -21.10 -12.45
CA GLY A 659 3.19 -21.73 -11.68
C GLY A 659 2.66 -22.63 -10.58
N SER A 660 1.50 -22.27 -9.97
CA SER A 660 0.87 -23.10 -8.94
C SER A 660 0.12 -24.31 -9.51
N ASP A 661 -0.53 -24.17 -10.67
CA ASP A 661 -1.52 -25.14 -11.12
C ASP A 661 -1.03 -26.02 -12.27
N LYS A 662 -0.16 -25.53 -13.15
CA LYS A 662 0.12 -26.14 -14.46
C LYS A 662 1.56 -26.63 -14.61
N ILE A 663 2.49 -26.01 -13.91
CA ILE A 663 3.91 -26.29 -14.07
C ILE A 663 4.48 -26.71 -12.71
N MET A 664 5.25 -27.80 -12.68
CA MET A 664 5.98 -28.19 -11.47
C MET A 664 7.13 -27.20 -11.21
N MET A 665 6.89 -26.15 -10.43
CA MET A 665 7.98 -25.36 -9.90
C MET A 665 8.74 -26.17 -8.85
N GLY A 666 9.87 -26.73 -9.25
CA GLY A 666 10.80 -27.37 -8.31
C GLY A 666 10.46 -28.79 -7.86
N GLY A 667 10.05 -29.64 -8.80
CA GLY A 667 10.06 -31.10 -8.60
C GLY A 667 9.13 -31.63 -7.53
N SER A 668 7.96 -32.01 -7.93
CA SER A 668 6.78 -32.49 -7.18
C SER A 668 5.93 -31.36 -6.60
N GLY A 669 4.66 -31.30 -7.00
CA GLY A 669 3.64 -30.36 -6.51
C GLY A 669 3.32 -30.45 -5.01
N ALA A 670 4.34 -30.61 -4.20
CA ALA A 670 4.32 -30.49 -2.76
C ALA A 670 5.07 -29.19 -2.42
N ASP A 671 4.44 -28.31 -1.68
CA ASP A 671 5.08 -27.21 -0.99
C ASP A 671 6.31 -27.75 -0.24
N THR A 672 7.51 -27.56 -0.79
CA THR A 672 8.74 -27.92 -0.10
C THR A 672 9.04 -26.83 0.92
N LEU A 673 9.05 -27.17 2.18
CA LEU A 673 9.50 -26.29 3.24
C LEU A 673 10.99 -26.51 3.47
N ASP A 674 11.80 -25.52 3.13
CA ASP A 674 13.23 -25.55 3.43
C ASP A 674 13.43 -25.32 4.93
N VAL A 675 13.97 -26.32 5.60
CA VAL A 675 14.29 -26.25 7.03
C VAL A 675 15.80 -26.25 7.21
N SER A 676 16.33 -25.16 7.75
CA SER A 676 17.74 -25.04 8.10
C SER A 676 17.92 -25.22 9.61
N LEU A 677 18.83 -26.10 9.99
CA LEU A 677 19.23 -26.29 11.37
C LEU A 677 20.62 -25.68 11.58
N VAL A 678 20.71 -24.83 12.58
CA VAL A 678 21.96 -24.12 12.90
C VAL A 678 22.33 -24.41 14.36
N TRP A 679 23.57 -24.77 14.60
CA TRP A 679 24.13 -25.02 15.94
C TRP A 679 25.18 -23.98 16.27
N GLY A 680 25.50 -23.83 17.55
CA GLY A 680 26.56 -22.95 18.02
C GLY A 680 26.16 -21.48 18.14
N LEU A 681 24.84 -21.20 18.15
CA LEU A 681 24.35 -19.82 18.36
C LEU A 681 23.66 -19.72 19.71
N SER A 682 23.97 -18.66 20.46
CA SER A 682 23.34 -18.38 21.76
C SER A 682 22.32 -17.23 21.69
N GLY A 683 22.32 -16.41 20.62
CA GLY A 683 21.34 -15.34 20.43
C GLY A 683 21.85 -14.19 19.58
N LEU A 684 21.21 -13.01 19.71
CA LEU A 684 21.55 -11.79 19.01
C LEU A 684 21.88 -10.68 20.02
N ASN A 685 22.93 -9.90 19.76
CA ASN A 685 23.24 -8.67 20.47
C ASN A 685 22.51 -7.50 19.82
N THR A 686 21.36 -7.14 20.36
CA THR A 686 20.51 -6.06 19.83
C THR A 686 20.83 -4.68 20.38
N LYS A 687 21.95 -4.50 21.11
CA LYS A 687 22.34 -3.20 21.66
C LYS A 687 22.77 -2.25 20.55
N GLY A 688 22.15 -1.07 20.53
CA GLY A 688 22.49 -0.02 19.56
C GLY A 688 21.76 -0.14 18.20
N THR A 689 20.93 -1.15 18.01
CA THR A 689 20.17 -1.36 16.77
C THR A 689 18.93 -0.48 16.68
N ASP A 690 18.55 -0.10 15.46
CA ASP A 690 17.29 0.63 15.21
C ASP A 690 16.09 -0.34 15.26
N PRO A 691 15.13 -0.16 16.20
CA PRO A 691 13.96 -1.03 16.32
C PRO A 691 13.01 -0.98 15.09
N TRP A 692 13.15 0.03 14.24
CA TRP A 692 12.35 0.22 13.04
C TRP A 692 13.06 -0.26 11.77
N LYS A 693 14.30 -0.68 11.85
CA LYS A 693 15.06 -1.18 10.71
C LYS A 693 15.11 -2.71 10.76
N PRO A 694 14.32 -3.42 9.93
CA PRO A 694 14.25 -4.89 9.95
C PRO A 694 15.59 -5.57 9.62
N SER A 695 16.44 -4.91 8.83
CA SER A 695 17.76 -5.38 8.45
C SER A 695 18.83 -5.15 9.54
N ASP A 696 18.48 -4.52 10.67
CA ASP A 696 19.39 -4.21 11.75
C ASP A 696 18.95 -4.90 13.04
N LEU A 697 19.11 -6.22 13.10
CA LEU A 697 18.81 -7.02 14.29
C LEU A 697 20.03 -7.19 15.19
N GLY A 698 21.17 -6.62 14.82
CA GLY A 698 22.42 -6.69 15.58
C GLY A 698 23.30 -7.87 15.19
N ASP A 699 24.29 -8.15 16.02
CA ASP A 699 25.31 -9.16 15.73
C ASP A 699 24.96 -10.51 16.38
N VAL A 700 25.26 -11.59 15.66
CA VAL A 700 25.08 -12.96 16.19
C VAL A 700 26.08 -13.21 17.32
N ILE A 701 25.57 -13.74 18.43
CA ILE A 701 26.38 -14.20 19.54
C ILE A 701 26.62 -15.69 19.36
N TYR A 702 27.86 -16.08 19.17
CA TYR A 702 28.27 -17.48 19.09
C TYR A 702 28.34 -18.10 20.48
N ASP A 703 27.98 -19.38 20.57
CA ASP A 703 28.11 -20.16 21.79
C ASP A 703 29.58 -20.60 21.95
N ALA A 704 30.29 -19.97 22.88
CA ALA A 704 31.68 -20.31 23.16
C ALA A 704 31.87 -21.73 23.69
N GLY A 705 30.80 -22.37 24.16
CA GLY A 705 30.82 -23.77 24.62
C GLY A 705 30.64 -24.81 23.52
N PHE A 706 30.27 -24.38 22.30
CA PHE A 706 30.05 -25.27 21.16
C PHE A 706 31.31 -25.36 20.29
N ASP A 707 32.03 -26.48 20.39
CA ASP A 707 33.18 -26.74 19.53
C ASP A 707 32.85 -27.93 18.60
N PRO A 708 32.62 -27.68 17.27
CA PRO A 708 32.30 -28.74 16.33
C PRO A 708 33.47 -29.69 16.03
N SER A 709 34.69 -29.37 16.44
CA SER A 709 35.86 -30.22 16.27
C SER A 709 35.88 -31.42 17.25
N THR A 710 35.11 -31.33 18.34
CA THR A 710 35.05 -32.38 19.34
C THR A 710 34.28 -33.61 18.85
N ALA A 711 34.76 -34.81 19.21
CA ALA A 711 34.10 -36.08 18.85
C ALA A 711 32.64 -36.15 19.36
N ALA A 712 32.36 -35.56 20.53
CA ALA A 712 31.03 -35.49 21.08
C ALA A 712 30.06 -34.62 20.26
N ALA A 713 30.52 -33.45 19.82
CA ALA A 713 29.73 -32.57 18.96
C ALA A 713 29.47 -33.20 17.58
N GLN A 714 30.46 -33.82 16.99
CA GLN A 714 30.32 -34.53 15.70
C GLN A 714 29.35 -35.73 15.84
N ALA A 715 29.42 -36.50 16.91
CA ALA A 715 28.48 -37.57 17.17
C ALA A 715 27.06 -37.05 17.34
N HIS A 716 26.86 -35.94 18.03
CA HIS A 716 25.55 -35.30 18.19
C HIS A 716 24.98 -34.82 16.86
N LEU A 717 25.79 -34.17 16.01
CA LEU A 717 25.39 -33.74 14.69
C LEU A 717 24.96 -34.92 13.80
N MET A 718 25.74 -36.02 13.81
CA MET A 718 25.40 -37.23 13.08
C MET A 718 24.13 -37.91 13.62
N GLN A 719 23.95 -37.96 14.94
CA GLN A 719 22.74 -38.51 15.55
C GLN A 719 21.52 -37.66 15.20
N SER A 720 21.64 -36.31 15.18
CA SER A 720 20.58 -35.40 14.76
C SER A 720 20.19 -35.61 13.29
N TYR A 721 21.17 -35.78 12.42
CA TYR A 721 20.97 -36.10 11.00
C TYR A 721 20.23 -37.44 10.82
N GLU A 722 20.70 -38.50 11.45
CA GLU A 722 20.05 -39.81 11.38
C GLU A 722 18.63 -39.81 11.94
N SER A 723 18.40 -39.08 13.04
CA SER A 723 17.07 -38.92 13.60
C SER A 723 16.10 -38.18 12.67
N LEU A 724 16.56 -37.17 11.95
CA LEU A 724 15.78 -36.48 10.90
C LEU A 724 15.46 -37.38 9.73
N LYS A 725 16.48 -38.15 9.26
CA LYS A 725 16.31 -39.12 8.15
C LYS A 725 15.32 -40.22 8.49
N THR A 726 15.26 -40.63 9.76
CA THR A 726 14.38 -41.68 10.23
C THR A 726 13.05 -41.17 10.80
N ALA A 727 12.86 -39.86 10.92
CA ALA A 727 11.64 -39.26 11.43
C ALA A 727 10.43 -39.69 10.61
N ALA A 728 9.42 -40.22 11.30
CA ALA A 728 8.15 -40.58 10.66
C ALA A 728 7.38 -39.32 10.26
N CYS A 729 7.06 -39.21 9.01
CA CYS A 729 6.14 -38.18 8.52
C CYS A 729 4.68 -38.59 8.73
N GLY A 730 3.80 -37.62 8.98
CA GLY A 730 2.36 -37.86 8.96
C GLY A 730 1.90 -38.33 7.56
N ALA A 731 0.93 -39.23 7.51
CA ALA A 731 0.51 -40.03 6.34
C ALA A 731 0.16 -39.26 5.04
N LYS A 732 0.11 -37.92 5.07
CA LYS A 732 -0.16 -37.07 3.91
C LYS A 732 1.07 -36.31 3.38
N ALA A 733 2.17 -36.28 4.11
CA ALA A 733 3.28 -35.35 3.82
C ALA A 733 4.52 -36.05 3.21
N CYS A 734 4.56 -37.36 3.10
CA CYS A 734 5.75 -38.06 2.65
C CYS A 734 5.41 -39.24 1.76
N SER A 735 6.09 -39.35 0.63
CA SER A 735 6.01 -40.49 -0.27
C SER A 735 6.60 -41.71 0.44
N GLY A 736 5.78 -42.74 0.72
CA GLY A 736 6.22 -43.97 1.38
C GLY A 736 6.44 -43.93 2.89
N GLY A 737 5.94 -42.86 3.59
CA GLY A 737 5.98 -42.77 5.06
C GLY A 737 7.35 -42.40 5.66
N LYS A 738 8.30 -41.99 4.84
CA LYS A 738 9.62 -41.45 5.23
C LYS A 738 9.83 -40.08 4.58
N LEU A 739 10.55 -39.20 5.26
CA LEU A 739 11.05 -37.99 4.59
C LEU A 739 11.81 -38.46 3.35
N ALA A 740 11.47 -37.85 2.18
CA ALA A 740 12.30 -38.00 0.99
C ALA A 740 13.73 -37.63 1.39
N ASP A 741 14.72 -38.40 0.92
CA ASP A 741 16.12 -38.20 1.29
C ASP A 741 16.44 -36.71 1.37
N PRO A 742 16.67 -36.13 2.56
CA PRO A 742 16.98 -34.72 2.63
C PRO A 742 18.30 -34.53 1.88
N LEU A 743 18.32 -33.64 0.90
CA LEU A 743 19.55 -33.10 0.34
C LEU A 743 20.24 -32.30 1.45
N VAL A 744 20.85 -33.04 2.39
CA VAL A 744 21.61 -32.43 3.46
C VAL A 744 22.97 -32.05 2.93
N THR A 745 23.07 -30.82 2.51
CA THR A 745 24.37 -30.21 2.30
C THR A 745 24.89 -29.80 3.68
N ILE A 746 25.67 -30.63 4.32
CA ILE A 746 26.42 -30.25 5.53
C ILE A 746 27.51 -29.30 5.03
N ARG A 747 27.28 -28.03 5.08
CA ARG A 747 28.34 -27.03 4.94
C ARG A 747 28.94 -26.88 6.34
N ASN A 748 30.16 -27.36 6.51
CA ASN A 748 30.96 -27.08 7.68
C ASN A 748 31.25 -25.59 7.72
N ILE A 749 30.51 -24.85 8.53
CA ILE A 749 30.85 -23.51 8.90
C ILE A 749 31.72 -23.64 10.13
N VAL A 750 33.01 -23.75 9.95
CA VAL A 750 33.99 -23.61 11.04
C VAL A 750 34.16 -22.12 11.26
N ALA A 751 33.71 -21.62 12.41
CA ALA A 751 33.91 -20.22 12.83
C ALA A 751 35.39 -20.02 13.26
#